data_003e184497149e56adb74423e2943659
#
_entry.id   003e184497149e56adb74423e2943659
#
_cell.length_a   1.000
_cell.length_b   1.000
_cell.length_c   1.000
_cell.angle_alpha   90.00
_cell.angle_beta   90.00
_cell.angle_gamma   90.00
#
_symmetry.space_group_name_H-M   'P 1'
#
loop_
_entity.id
_entity.type
_entity.pdbx_description
1 polymer ?
#
loop_
_entity_poly.entity_id
_entity_poly.type
_entity_poly.pdbx_seq_one_letter_code
_entity_poly.pdbx_strand_id
1 'polypeptide(L)'
;MKKLFSTTCLLILTINAFAQSAPEVIPDPRLTDASWTSSWIAHPDGSPYDFGVYHFRKDFELNDLPDQLVINVSADNRYQLFVNGKQVSEGPAKGDLLHYHYETIDIAPYLRPGKNCLAAVVWNFGIRRPVAQMSFRTAFLMQANEARFDYLNSGQGWKTIQNKAYTLLPAEGGRLHTYLVTGPRIHLDAGLYPWGWETLDYDDHAWISARNIGQAHPSGRTTEFNWELVPRPIPAMELEPEEAPVIRRSSLDQGKAGILFPIHIPSHSKCTLLLDQKHLTNAYPHLLVSGGSNSLIRIEYAESLFDANGKKGNRNEIDGKEIKGYYDEFSPDGQPDRLFTTLWFRTWRYVQLTIETGDMPLDIHSFNGIRRTYPFKSLAEFNAPVENLEKLWEVGWRTARLCAGDTYYDCPYYEQLQYVGDTRIQALISLYMTGDDRLMRNAIQQFADSRYSDGLTKSRYPDLAGQVIPTYSLFWINMVHDYWMLTPDSAFVRRQLSTVKTILEWYEAQMDVHTGLIGNTNYWNFVDWSAWPGNGEKRFGGVPPLRGGSSVLTLQWVYALQDAMELMAAFGQKDEKAKFQQQIEQAKQAVWKYCWDPARKLVSDTPEKTSYSQHGNIWAVLTHLIPQNEESAMIDRIVQDTSLIQATFYFRFYLMQALYQTGLGNRYLDELKPWFDMLDIGLTTFAEKPDPTRSDCHAWSASPNYDLLATVAGIRPGASGFRRVLINPSPGKLDHFDATAAHPNGIIQVMYRRSKTVAEFEINLPEGTPGQLNYLEQSFTLRPGKQTIQVQLH
;
A
#
# COMPACT_ATOMS: atom_id res chain seq x y z
N MET A 1 -19.43 -55.51 -31.90
CA MET A 1 -18.03 -55.43 -31.39
C MET A 1 -17.25 -54.45 -32.24
N LYS A 2 -17.06 -53.28 -31.77
CA LYS A 2 -15.96 -52.36 -32.10
C LYS A 2 -16.18 -51.15 -31.20
N LYS A 3 -15.33 -51.02 -30.19
CA LYS A 3 -15.25 -49.86 -29.28
C LYS A 3 -14.73 -48.68 -30.08
N LEU A 4 -15.49 -47.58 -30.16
CA LEU A 4 -14.99 -46.27 -30.50
C LEU A 4 -14.44 -45.66 -29.22
N PHE A 5 -13.14 -45.53 -29.14
CA PHE A 5 -12.45 -44.63 -28.16
C PHE A 5 -12.56 -43.22 -28.73
N SER A 6 -13.38 -42.40 -28.10
CA SER A 6 -13.36 -40.95 -28.29
C SER A 6 -12.19 -40.39 -27.48
N THR A 7 -11.14 -39.98 -28.15
CA THR A 7 -9.99 -39.28 -27.57
C THR A 7 -10.41 -37.83 -27.37
N THR A 8 -10.90 -37.51 -26.19
CA THR A 8 -11.08 -36.11 -25.76
C THR A 8 -9.69 -35.53 -25.55
N CYS A 9 -9.20 -34.74 -26.51
CA CYS A 9 -8.02 -33.90 -26.35
C CYS A 9 -8.37 -32.84 -25.33
N LEU A 10 -7.93 -33.05 -24.08
CA LEU A 10 -7.87 -32.03 -23.05
C LEU A 10 -6.76 -31.05 -23.48
N LEU A 11 -7.15 -29.98 -24.15
CA LEU A 11 -6.25 -28.86 -24.35
C LEU A 11 -6.05 -28.21 -22.97
N ILE A 12 -5.08 -28.69 -22.22
CA ILE A 12 -4.51 -28.00 -21.10
C ILE A 12 -3.76 -26.83 -21.72
N LEU A 13 -4.42 -25.69 -21.83
CA LEU A 13 -3.73 -24.42 -21.96
C LEU A 13 -2.77 -24.34 -20.77
N THR A 14 -1.51 -24.67 -21.00
CA THR A 14 -0.42 -24.36 -20.11
C THR A 14 -0.41 -22.84 -19.96
N ILE A 15 -1.09 -22.35 -18.93
CA ILE A 15 -0.79 -21.05 -18.34
C ILE A 15 0.65 -21.23 -17.86
N ASN A 16 1.58 -20.93 -18.76
CA ASN A 16 2.99 -20.98 -18.46
C ASN A 16 3.26 -20.06 -17.28
N ALA A 17 3.83 -20.64 -16.25
CA ALA A 17 4.29 -20.02 -15.03
C ALA A 17 4.67 -18.56 -15.27
N PHE A 18 3.91 -17.65 -14.69
CA PHE A 18 4.38 -16.31 -14.44
C PHE A 18 5.65 -16.43 -13.61
N ALA A 19 6.66 -15.74 -14.02
CA ALA A 19 8.03 -15.90 -13.62
C ALA A 19 8.17 -15.99 -12.11
N GLN A 20 8.86 -16.99 -11.61
CA GLN A 20 9.74 -16.82 -10.46
C GLN A 20 10.37 -15.44 -10.60
N SER A 21 10.30 -14.61 -9.55
CA SER A 21 10.98 -13.33 -9.54
C SER A 21 12.37 -13.50 -10.13
N ALA A 22 12.61 -12.91 -11.30
CA ALA A 22 13.95 -12.93 -11.89
C ALA A 22 14.92 -12.39 -10.84
N PRO A 23 16.14 -12.91 -10.75
CA PRO A 23 17.12 -12.42 -9.81
C PRO A 23 17.22 -10.90 -9.96
N GLU A 24 17.23 -10.18 -8.82
CA GLU A 24 17.29 -8.72 -8.77
C GLU A 24 18.55 -8.27 -9.52
N VAL A 25 18.35 -7.56 -10.63
CA VAL A 25 19.45 -7.03 -11.46
C VAL A 25 19.83 -5.68 -10.89
N ILE A 26 21.10 -5.55 -10.50
CA ILE A 26 21.63 -4.27 -9.98
C ILE A 26 21.70 -3.25 -11.14
N PRO A 27 21.11 -2.06 -11.00
CA PRO A 27 21.24 -1.01 -11.99
C PRO A 27 22.69 -0.64 -12.26
N ASP A 28 23.03 -0.36 -13.52
CA ASP A 28 24.37 0.08 -13.91
C ASP A 28 24.65 1.46 -13.28
N PRO A 29 25.68 1.60 -12.43
CA PRO A 29 26.02 2.89 -11.79
C PRO A 29 26.33 4.00 -12.82
N ARG A 30 26.78 3.66 -14.03
CA ARG A 30 27.02 4.64 -15.10
C ARG A 30 25.77 5.40 -15.50
N LEU A 31 24.57 4.78 -15.39
CA LEU A 31 23.29 5.42 -15.72
C LEU A 31 22.85 6.46 -14.70
N THR A 32 23.46 6.51 -13.53
CA THR A 32 23.23 7.56 -12.52
C THR A 32 24.14 8.76 -12.68
N ASP A 33 25.29 8.60 -13.36
CA ASP A 33 26.33 9.63 -13.47
C ASP A 33 26.61 10.09 -14.89
N ALA A 34 26.33 9.25 -15.90
CA ALA A 34 26.60 9.54 -17.29
C ALA A 34 25.31 9.81 -18.09
N SER A 35 25.45 10.47 -19.23
CA SER A 35 24.34 10.66 -20.17
C SER A 35 23.89 9.32 -20.75
N TRP A 36 22.59 9.12 -20.83
CA TRP A 36 21.99 8.03 -21.57
C TRP A 36 22.24 8.18 -23.07
N THR A 37 22.43 7.08 -23.78
CA THR A 37 22.59 7.08 -25.25
C THR A 37 21.26 6.99 -25.97
N SER A 38 20.21 6.52 -25.29
CA SER A 38 18.85 6.40 -25.81
C SER A 38 18.07 7.70 -25.68
N SER A 39 17.06 7.84 -26.54
CA SER A 39 16.12 8.95 -26.53
C SER A 39 14.72 8.47 -26.13
N TRP A 40 13.99 9.33 -25.46
CA TRP A 40 12.55 9.15 -25.31
C TRP A 40 11.87 9.18 -26.68
N ILE A 41 11.00 8.22 -26.94
CA ILE A 41 10.25 8.11 -28.19
C ILE A 41 8.75 8.16 -27.94
N ALA A 42 8.01 8.66 -28.95
CA ALA A 42 6.56 8.74 -28.95
C ALA A 42 5.99 8.45 -30.33
N HIS A 43 4.67 8.23 -30.38
CA HIS A 43 3.95 8.17 -31.66
C HIS A 43 3.97 9.58 -32.31
N PRO A 44 4.33 9.72 -33.62
CA PRO A 44 4.50 11.01 -34.24
C PRO A 44 3.23 11.90 -34.16
N ASP A 45 2.06 11.29 -34.37
CA ASP A 45 0.77 11.99 -34.43
C ASP A 45 -0.02 11.83 -33.10
N GLY A 46 0.57 11.19 -32.08
CA GLY A 46 -0.07 11.00 -30.78
C GLY A 46 -0.09 12.28 -29.94
N SER A 47 -1.19 12.52 -29.23
CA SER A 47 -1.23 13.62 -28.26
C SER A 47 -0.23 13.38 -27.13
N PRO A 48 0.59 14.37 -26.77
CA PRO A 48 1.53 14.22 -25.65
C PRO A 48 0.85 14.24 -24.29
N TYR A 49 -0.37 14.79 -24.15
CA TYR A 49 -1.00 15.09 -22.85
C TYR A 49 -2.37 14.46 -22.67
N ASP A 50 -3.03 14.05 -23.76
CA ASP A 50 -4.35 13.44 -23.70
C ASP A 50 -4.28 11.93 -23.50
N PHE A 51 -5.44 11.33 -23.22
CA PHE A 51 -5.56 9.89 -23.18
C PHE A 51 -5.13 9.25 -24.49
N GLY A 52 -4.27 8.25 -24.37
CA GLY A 52 -3.85 7.43 -25.50
C GLY A 52 -3.19 6.15 -25.04
N VAL A 53 -3.35 5.11 -25.86
CA VAL A 53 -2.66 3.81 -25.71
C VAL A 53 -1.86 3.60 -26.98
N TYR A 54 -0.59 3.31 -26.83
CA TYR A 54 0.36 3.18 -27.93
C TYR A 54 1.14 1.90 -27.83
N HIS A 55 1.30 1.18 -28.94
CA HIS A 55 2.19 0.04 -29.01
C HIS A 55 3.49 0.43 -29.69
N PHE A 56 4.58 -0.11 -29.18
CA PHE A 56 5.92 0.03 -29.73
C PHE A 56 6.49 -1.35 -30.02
N ARG A 57 7.12 -1.55 -31.16
CA ARG A 57 7.76 -2.81 -31.57
C ARG A 57 9.12 -2.60 -32.14
N LYS A 58 9.99 -3.57 -31.90
CA LYS A 58 11.30 -3.69 -32.52
C LYS A 58 11.67 -5.15 -32.70
N ASP A 59 11.78 -5.58 -33.96
CA ASP A 59 12.30 -6.87 -34.31
C ASP A 59 13.82 -6.80 -34.47
N PHE A 60 14.50 -7.86 -34.05
CA PHE A 60 15.95 -7.99 -34.15
C PHE A 60 16.38 -9.44 -34.28
N GLU A 61 17.64 -9.66 -34.68
CA GLU A 61 18.21 -11.01 -34.83
C GLU A 61 19.42 -11.19 -33.91
N LEU A 62 19.53 -12.37 -33.33
CA LEU A 62 20.67 -12.80 -32.54
C LEU A 62 21.25 -14.06 -33.14
N ASN A 63 22.55 -14.03 -33.46
CA ASN A 63 23.26 -15.23 -33.90
C ASN A 63 23.49 -16.18 -32.73
N ASP A 64 23.94 -15.64 -31.60
CA ASP A 64 24.24 -16.37 -30.38
C ASP A 64 23.45 -15.73 -29.23
N LEU A 65 23.00 -16.56 -28.26
CA LEU A 65 22.33 -16.06 -27.04
C LEU A 65 23.38 -15.50 -26.09
N PRO A 66 23.20 -14.29 -25.60
CA PRO A 66 24.02 -13.77 -24.52
C PRO A 66 23.67 -14.47 -23.20
N ASP A 67 24.65 -14.65 -22.32
CA ASP A 67 24.40 -15.10 -20.94
C ASP A 67 23.52 -14.12 -20.17
N GLN A 68 23.65 -12.82 -20.47
CA GLN A 68 22.88 -11.75 -19.89
C GLN A 68 22.66 -10.64 -20.94
N LEU A 69 21.44 -10.08 -20.95
CA LEU A 69 21.10 -8.87 -21.70
C LEU A 69 20.25 -7.97 -20.82
N VAL A 70 20.91 -7.06 -20.12
CA VAL A 70 20.24 -6.12 -19.20
C VAL A 70 19.80 -4.89 -19.97
N ILE A 71 18.52 -4.55 -19.80
CA ILE A 71 17.90 -3.32 -20.33
C ILE A 71 17.32 -2.49 -19.19
N ASN A 72 17.24 -1.18 -19.41
CA ASN A 72 16.61 -0.21 -18.53
C ASN A 72 15.43 0.42 -19.25
N VAL A 73 14.25 0.40 -18.65
CA VAL A 73 12.98 0.74 -19.29
C VAL A 73 12.19 1.72 -18.45
N SER A 74 11.63 2.73 -19.08
CA SER A 74 10.68 3.66 -18.48
C SER A 74 9.62 4.09 -19.48
N ALA A 75 8.52 4.66 -19.01
CA ALA A 75 7.48 5.24 -19.85
C ALA A 75 6.65 6.25 -19.05
N ASP A 76 5.91 7.10 -19.72
CA ASP A 76 4.96 8.02 -19.09
C ASP A 76 3.57 7.88 -19.77
N ASN A 77 2.50 7.50 -19.06
CA ASN A 77 2.47 7.25 -17.59
C ASN A 77 3.08 5.90 -17.19
N ARG A 78 2.71 4.82 -17.90
CA ARG A 78 3.11 3.44 -17.56
C ARG A 78 3.24 2.58 -18.82
N TYR A 79 3.87 1.42 -18.65
CA TYR A 79 4.05 0.44 -19.72
C TYR A 79 3.91 -0.99 -19.23
N GLN A 80 3.69 -1.89 -20.17
CA GLN A 80 3.99 -3.32 -20.07
C GLN A 80 4.94 -3.68 -21.21
N LEU A 81 6.02 -4.43 -20.91
CA LEU A 81 7.02 -4.87 -21.88
C LEU A 81 6.92 -6.36 -22.11
N PHE A 82 7.03 -6.75 -23.36
CA PHE A 82 6.97 -8.14 -23.82
C PHE A 82 8.23 -8.47 -24.61
N VAL A 83 8.70 -9.72 -24.45
CA VAL A 83 9.75 -10.33 -25.27
C VAL A 83 9.17 -11.60 -25.88
N ASN A 84 9.11 -11.64 -27.21
CA ASN A 84 8.58 -12.81 -27.95
C ASN A 84 7.17 -13.25 -27.48
N GLY A 85 6.29 -12.30 -27.18
CA GLY A 85 4.92 -12.54 -26.71
C GLY A 85 4.78 -12.78 -25.20
N LYS A 86 5.88 -12.85 -24.43
CA LYS A 86 5.85 -13.02 -22.98
C LYS A 86 6.05 -11.69 -22.26
N GLN A 87 5.14 -11.31 -21.37
CA GLN A 87 5.31 -10.14 -20.51
C GLN A 87 6.50 -10.36 -19.56
N VAL A 88 7.45 -9.42 -19.55
CA VAL A 88 8.68 -9.50 -18.76
C VAL A 88 8.80 -8.36 -17.74
N SER A 89 8.05 -7.27 -17.91
CA SER A 89 8.08 -6.13 -17.01
C SER A 89 6.82 -5.28 -17.12
N GLU A 90 6.53 -4.56 -16.05
CA GLU A 90 5.61 -3.43 -16.00
C GLU A 90 6.21 -2.30 -15.17
N GLY A 91 5.89 -1.06 -15.53
CA GLY A 91 6.42 0.11 -14.82
C GLY A 91 5.98 1.44 -15.44
N PRO A 92 6.72 2.49 -15.12
CA PRO A 92 7.70 2.58 -14.04
C PRO A 92 7.04 2.62 -12.66
N ALA A 93 7.83 2.34 -11.61
CA ALA A 93 7.37 2.58 -10.25
C ALA A 93 7.00 4.06 -10.06
N LYS A 94 6.03 4.34 -9.17
CA LYS A 94 5.58 5.71 -8.93
C LYS A 94 6.70 6.57 -8.35
N GLY A 95 6.91 7.74 -8.95
CA GLY A 95 7.84 8.77 -8.54
C GLY A 95 7.37 10.14 -8.98
N ASP A 96 8.16 11.18 -8.76
CA ASP A 96 7.96 12.51 -9.34
C ASP A 96 8.85 12.74 -10.56
N LEU A 97 8.77 13.92 -11.19
CA LEU A 97 9.53 14.22 -12.40
C LEU A 97 11.04 14.44 -12.15
N LEU A 98 11.44 14.77 -10.92
CA LEU A 98 12.84 14.91 -10.50
C LEU A 98 13.44 13.56 -10.02
N HIS A 99 12.58 12.59 -9.75
CA HIS A 99 12.92 11.23 -9.33
C HIS A 99 12.04 10.25 -10.12
N TYR A 100 12.19 10.24 -11.46
CA TYR A 100 11.40 9.43 -12.36
C TYR A 100 12.06 8.05 -12.52
N HIS A 101 11.35 6.99 -12.11
CA HIS A 101 11.94 5.67 -12.04
C HIS A 101 12.10 5.01 -13.41
N TYR A 102 13.16 4.21 -13.54
CA TYR A 102 13.30 3.21 -14.59
C TYR A 102 13.48 1.83 -13.99
N GLU A 103 12.98 0.81 -14.68
CA GLU A 103 13.11 -0.60 -14.32
C GLU A 103 14.36 -1.18 -14.97
N THR A 104 15.13 -2.01 -14.26
CA THR A 104 16.30 -2.74 -14.78
C THR A 104 15.98 -4.22 -14.86
N ILE A 105 16.12 -4.82 -16.04
CA ILE A 105 15.62 -6.17 -16.32
C ILE A 105 16.64 -6.93 -17.16
N ASP A 106 16.91 -8.19 -16.81
CA ASP A 106 17.63 -9.12 -17.68
C ASP A 106 16.64 -9.86 -18.57
N ILE A 107 16.72 -9.62 -19.87
CA ILE A 107 15.83 -10.24 -20.85
C ILE A 107 16.43 -11.49 -21.52
N ALA A 108 17.69 -11.85 -21.25
CA ALA A 108 18.33 -13.02 -21.85
C ALA A 108 17.53 -14.32 -21.72
N PRO A 109 16.85 -14.62 -20.57
CA PRO A 109 16.04 -15.83 -20.42
C PRO A 109 14.83 -15.94 -21.36
N TYR A 110 14.45 -14.86 -22.00
CA TYR A 110 13.27 -14.78 -22.89
C TYR A 110 13.65 -14.75 -24.38
N LEU A 111 14.95 -14.71 -24.67
CA LEU A 111 15.48 -14.62 -26.03
C LEU A 111 15.65 -16.01 -26.64
N ARG A 112 15.72 -16.04 -27.96
CA ARG A 112 16.00 -17.24 -28.78
C ARG A 112 17.01 -16.93 -29.89
N PRO A 113 17.78 -17.92 -30.39
CA PRO A 113 18.59 -17.74 -31.57
C PRO A 113 17.72 -17.36 -32.80
N GLY A 114 18.23 -16.49 -33.65
CA GLY A 114 17.52 -15.94 -34.80
C GLY A 114 16.64 -14.75 -34.43
N LYS A 115 15.44 -14.70 -34.98
CA LYS A 115 14.51 -13.57 -34.82
C LYS A 115 13.92 -13.46 -33.42
N ASN A 116 13.90 -12.27 -32.90
CA ASN A 116 13.29 -11.87 -31.64
C ASN A 116 12.49 -10.59 -31.80
N CYS A 117 11.50 -10.37 -30.93
CA CYS A 117 10.69 -9.19 -30.88
C CYS A 117 10.66 -8.59 -29.47
N LEU A 118 10.95 -7.31 -29.36
CA LEU A 118 10.63 -6.46 -28.21
C LEU A 118 9.36 -5.69 -28.53
N ALA A 119 8.39 -5.77 -27.63
CA ALA A 119 7.12 -5.10 -27.82
C ALA A 119 6.65 -4.46 -26.49
N ALA A 120 6.17 -3.23 -26.56
CA ALA A 120 5.67 -2.52 -25.36
C ALA A 120 4.30 -1.89 -25.66
N VAL A 121 3.38 -2.00 -24.69
CA VAL A 121 2.20 -1.15 -24.64
C VAL A 121 2.45 -0.04 -23.62
N VAL A 122 2.22 1.20 -24.03
CA VAL A 122 2.38 2.42 -23.25
C VAL A 122 1.06 3.17 -23.24
N TRP A 123 0.65 3.64 -22.05
CA TRP A 123 -0.58 4.42 -21.96
C TRP A 123 -0.40 5.68 -21.12
N ASN A 124 -1.17 6.69 -21.47
CA ASN A 124 -1.33 7.92 -20.71
C ASN A 124 -2.83 8.17 -20.50
N PHE A 125 -3.25 8.34 -19.27
CA PHE A 125 -4.65 8.64 -18.92
C PHE A 125 -5.01 10.13 -19.02
N GLY A 126 -4.07 10.97 -19.43
CA GLY A 126 -4.26 12.41 -19.58
C GLY A 126 -4.65 13.09 -18.26
N ILE A 127 -5.59 13.99 -18.33
CA ILE A 127 -6.13 14.70 -17.14
C ILE A 127 -6.90 13.79 -16.19
N ARG A 128 -7.26 12.57 -16.62
CA ARG A 128 -8.00 11.58 -15.82
C ARG A 128 -7.08 10.53 -15.17
N ARG A 129 -5.77 10.73 -15.22
CA ARG A 129 -4.83 9.83 -14.55
C ARG A 129 -5.07 9.76 -13.05
N PRO A 130 -4.67 8.67 -12.40
CA PRO A 130 -4.68 8.57 -10.94
C PRO A 130 -3.99 9.77 -10.29
N VAL A 131 -4.51 10.24 -9.16
CA VAL A 131 -3.90 11.37 -8.42
C VAL A 131 -2.44 11.06 -8.02
N ALA A 132 -2.13 9.80 -7.75
CA ALA A 132 -0.79 9.34 -7.42
C ALA A 132 0.17 9.22 -8.63
N GLN A 133 -0.31 9.50 -9.87
CA GLN A 133 0.51 9.34 -11.08
C GLN A 133 1.03 10.69 -11.57
N MET A 134 2.31 10.95 -11.36
CA MET A 134 3.02 12.08 -11.95
C MET A 134 3.28 11.81 -13.43
N SER A 135 3.26 12.86 -14.26
CA SER A 135 3.39 12.74 -15.71
C SER A 135 3.88 14.05 -16.30
N PHE A 136 4.78 13.97 -17.28
CA PHE A 136 5.17 15.09 -18.11
C PHE A 136 4.44 15.03 -19.46
N ARG A 137 4.66 13.98 -20.23
CA ARG A 137 3.97 13.70 -21.51
C ARG A 137 4.16 12.25 -21.94
N THR A 138 3.29 11.73 -22.79
CA THR A 138 3.37 10.35 -23.29
C THR A 138 4.73 10.06 -23.93
N ALA A 139 5.42 9.04 -23.45
CA ALA A 139 6.73 8.64 -23.93
C ALA A 139 7.10 7.20 -23.55
N PHE A 140 8.04 6.63 -24.31
CA PHE A 140 8.67 5.34 -24.02
C PHE A 140 10.18 5.47 -24.09
N LEU A 141 10.90 4.80 -23.22
CA LEU A 141 12.37 4.77 -23.15
C LEU A 141 12.85 3.36 -22.90
N MET A 142 13.89 2.94 -23.64
CA MET A 142 14.62 1.72 -23.36
C MET A 142 16.10 1.88 -23.70
N GLN A 143 17.01 1.41 -22.84
CA GLN A 143 18.43 1.37 -23.05
C GLN A 143 19.06 0.06 -22.58
N ALA A 144 19.86 -0.57 -23.44
CA ALA A 144 20.70 -1.71 -23.07
C ALA A 144 21.96 -1.25 -22.31
N ASN A 145 22.44 -2.06 -21.37
CA ASN A 145 23.67 -1.75 -20.62
C ASN A 145 24.95 -1.89 -21.45
N GLU A 146 24.97 -2.80 -22.41
CA GLU A 146 26.15 -3.08 -23.22
C GLU A 146 26.05 -2.43 -24.60
N ALA A 147 27.10 -1.70 -25.02
CA ALA A 147 27.16 -0.99 -26.28
C ALA A 147 26.94 -1.87 -27.52
N ARG A 148 27.29 -3.17 -27.45
CA ARG A 148 27.01 -4.11 -28.57
C ARG A 148 25.52 -4.29 -28.84
N PHE A 149 24.64 -3.92 -27.90
CA PHE A 149 23.19 -3.96 -28.01
C PHE A 149 22.55 -2.58 -28.17
N ASP A 150 23.34 -1.51 -28.43
CA ASP A 150 22.82 -0.15 -28.61
C ASP A 150 21.79 -0.05 -29.77
N TYR A 151 21.84 -0.99 -30.71
CA TYR A 151 20.85 -1.06 -31.80
C TYR A 151 19.42 -1.38 -31.28
N LEU A 152 19.28 -1.87 -30.02
CA LEU A 152 18.00 -2.08 -29.36
C LEU A 152 17.45 -0.81 -28.70
N ASN A 153 18.31 0.18 -28.42
CA ASN A 153 17.96 1.40 -27.70
C ASN A 153 16.81 2.14 -28.39
N SER A 154 15.97 2.76 -27.56
CA SER A 154 14.93 3.67 -28.08
C SER A 154 15.58 4.88 -28.76
N GLY A 155 14.98 5.28 -29.89
CA GLY A 155 15.52 6.36 -30.72
C GLY A 155 15.75 5.97 -32.18
N GLN A 156 15.98 4.69 -32.49
CA GLN A 156 16.18 4.22 -33.86
C GLN A 156 15.49 2.86 -34.08
N GLY A 157 14.79 2.74 -35.22
CA GLY A 157 14.23 1.48 -35.70
C GLY A 157 13.06 0.93 -34.90
N TRP A 158 12.50 1.67 -33.97
CA TRP A 158 11.26 1.35 -33.30
C TRP A 158 10.06 1.79 -34.13
N LYS A 159 9.09 0.91 -34.29
CA LYS A 159 7.79 1.19 -34.90
C LYS A 159 6.74 1.41 -33.82
N THR A 160 5.67 2.14 -34.18
CA THR A 160 4.59 2.45 -33.25
C THR A 160 3.23 2.51 -33.95
N ILE A 161 2.17 2.21 -33.22
CA ILE A 161 0.77 2.41 -33.60
C ILE A 161 -0.02 2.92 -32.40
N GLN A 162 -1.02 3.79 -32.65
CA GLN A 162 -2.01 4.12 -31.65
C GLN A 162 -3.07 3.03 -31.59
N ASN A 163 -3.29 2.45 -30.41
CA ASN A 163 -4.36 1.49 -30.18
C ASN A 163 -5.68 2.23 -29.91
N LYS A 164 -6.56 2.24 -30.91
CA LYS A 164 -7.86 2.90 -30.83
C LYS A 164 -8.96 2.06 -30.18
N ALA A 165 -8.65 0.83 -29.79
CA ALA A 165 -9.61 -0.07 -29.12
C ALA A 165 -9.98 0.44 -27.71
N TYR A 166 -9.10 1.17 -27.05
CA TYR A 166 -9.37 1.73 -25.72
C TYR A 166 -9.98 3.12 -25.80
N THR A 167 -11.10 3.30 -25.11
CA THR A 167 -11.70 4.62 -24.87
C THR A 167 -12.01 4.80 -23.39
N LEU A 168 -12.05 6.06 -22.93
CA LEU A 168 -12.43 6.37 -21.56
C LEU A 168 -13.94 6.48 -21.43
N LEU A 169 -14.53 5.77 -20.50
CA LEU A 169 -15.92 5.93 -20.14
C LEU A 169 -16.15 7.32 -19.47
N PRO A 170 -17.33 7.93 -19.59
CA PRO A 170 -17.63 9.22 -18.97
C PRO A 170 -17.31 9.23 -17.47
N ALA A 171 -16.81 10.36 -16.95
CA ALA A 171 -16.52 10.50 -15.51
C ALA A 171 -17.79 10.34 -14.66
N GLU A 172 -18.90 10.87 -15.17
CA GLU A 172 -20.24 10.74 -14.59
C GLU A 172 -20.87 9.40 -14.98
N GLY A 173 -21.72 8.84 -14.11
CA GLY A 173 -22.47 7.61 -14.40
C GLY A 173 -22.06 6.38 -13.60
N GLY A 174 -21.11 6.50 -12.66
CA GLY A 174 -20.91 5.47 -11.62
C GLY A 174 -21.97 5.57 -10.53
N ARG A 175 -22.37 4.43 -9.96
CA ARG A 175 -23.27 4.39 -8.79
C ARG A 175 -22.60 4.79 -7.48
N LEU A 176 -21.28 4.95 -7.50
CA LEU A 176 -20.47 5.41 -6.37
C LEU A 176 -20.33 6.93 -6.42
N HIS A 177 -21.00 7.63 -5.53
CA HIS A 177 -20.84 9.06 -5.32
C HIS A 177 -19.84 9.31 -4.19
N THR A 178 -18.55 9.10 -4.45
CA THR A 178 -17.50 9.26 -3.45
C THR A 178 -16.20 9.72 -4.10
N TYR A 179 -15.24 10.11 -3.27
CA TYR A 179 -13.88 10.39 -3.73
C TYR A 179 -13.23 9.10 -4.26
N LEU A 180 -13.00 9.05 -5.58
CA LEU A 180 -12.42 7.93 -6.30
C LEU A 180 -11.36 8.45 -7.26
N VAL A 181 -10.09 8.09 -7.04
CA VAL A 181 -8.94 8.70 -7.74
C VAL A 181 -7.90 7.69 -8.24
N THR A 182 -8.32 6.43 -8.40
CA THR A 182 -7.47 5.33 -8.86
C THR A 182 -7.27 5.24 -10.37
N GLY A 183 -7.85 6.14 -11.12
CA GLY A 183 -7.79 6.19 -12.59
C GLY A 183 -9.16 6.01 -13.25
N PRO A 184 -9.22 6.13 -14.57
CA PRO A 184 -10.48 6.12 -15.30
C PRO A 184 -11.01 4.70 -15.55
N ARG A 185 -12.30 4.63 -15.78
CA ARG A 185 -12.99 3.48 -16.38
C ARG A 185 -12.69 3.43 -17.88
N ILE A 186 -12.54 2.23 -18.41
CA ILE A 186 -12.24 2.02 -19.83
C ILE A 186 -13.33 1.20 -20.51
N HIS A 187 -13.49 1.44 -21.81
CA HIS A 187 -14.15 0.55 -22.74
C HIS A 187 -13.08 -0.01 -23.70
N LEU A 188 -13.09 -1.33 -23.89
CA LEU A 188 -12.27 -2.03 -24.86
C LEU A 188 -13.14 -2.61 -25.99
N ASP A 189 -12.90 -2.14 -27.20
CA ASP A 189 -13.50 -2.69 -28.43
C ASP A 189 -12.53 -3.72 -29.07
N ALA A 190 -12.88 -4.99 -29.00
CA ALA A 190 -12.07 -6.08 -29.55
C ALA A 190 -11.85 -6.00 -31.06
N GLY A 191 -12.80 -5.39 -31.81
CA GLY A 191 -12.69 -5.22 -33.27
C GLY A 191 -11.61 -4.23 -33.71
N LEU A 192 -11.17 -3.36 -32.81
CA LEU A 192 -10.12 -2.38 -33.07
C LEU A 192 -8.77 -2.77 -32.43
N TYR A 193 -8.75 -3.84 -31.64
CA TYR A 193 -7.54 -4.24 -30.92
C TYR A 193 -6.56 -4.99 -31.86
N PRO A 194 -5.27 -4.65 -31.88
CA PRO A 194 -4.26 -5.30 -32.74
C PRO A 194 -3.82 -6.66 -32.15
N TRP A 195 -4.71 -7.65 -32.09
CA TRP A 195 -4.46 -8.96 -31.48
C TRP A 195 -3.17 -9.61 -31.97
N GLY A 196 -2.35 -10.13 -31.05
CA GLY A 196 -1.06 -10.77 -31.34
C GLY A 196 0.08 -9.79 -31.59
N TRP A 197 -0.14 -8.50 -31.37
CA TRP A 197 0.87 -7.44 -31.61
C TRP A 197 2.21 -7.66 -30.86
N GLU A 198 2.20 -8.41 -29.77
CA GLU A 198 3.36 -8.74 -28.94
C GLU A 198 4.14 -9.96 -29.46
N THR A 199 3.62 -10.70 -30.44
CA THR A 199 4.25 -11.90 -31.01
C THR A 199 5.14 -11.59 -32.18
N LEU A 200 6.06 -12.52 -32.52
CA LEU A 200 7.00 -12.35 -33.60
C LEU A 200 6.32 -12.39 -34.99
N ASP A 201 5.27 -13.18 -35.15
CA ASP A 201 4.60 -13.42 -36.43
C ASP A 201 3.59 -12.32 -36.78
N TYR A 202 3.47 -11.29 -35.96
CA TYR A 202 2.55 -10.16 -36.20
C TYR A 202 3.04 -9.28 -37.36
N ASP A 203 2.14 -8.98 -38.29
CA ASP A 203 2.41 -8.08 -39.43
C ASP A 203 2.33 -6.62 -39.01
N ASP A 204 3.49 -5.99 -38.81
CA ASP A 204 3.62 -4.57 -38.43
C ASP A 204 3.97 -3.63 -39.58
N HIS A 205 3.72 -4.04 -40.87
CA HIS A 205 4.06 -3.24 -42.03
C HIS A 205 3.30 -1.87 -42.06
N ALA A 206 2.11 -1.81 -41.50
CA ALA A 206 1.32 -0.59 -41.39
C ALA A 206 1.75 0.34 -40.25
N TRP A 207 2.68 -0.10 -39.36
CA TRP A 207 3.16 0.72 -38.28
C TRP A 207 4.18 1.73 -38.77
N ILE A 208 4.16 2.92 -38.17
CA ILE A 208 5.04 4.03 -38.54
C ILE A 208 6.25 4.08 -37.59
N SER A 209 7.31 4.76 -38.00
CA SER A 209 8.48 4.96 -37.15
C SER A 209 8.16 5.84 -35.97
N ALA A 210 8.59 5.44 -34.77
CA ALA A 210 8.48 6.27 -33.59
C ALA A 210 9.37 7.53 -33.72
N ARG A 211 8.92 8.64 -33.16
CA ARG A 211 9.60 9.94 -33.18
C ARG A 211 10.42 10.13 -31.88
N ASN A 212 11.68 10.57 -32.04
CA ASN A 212 12.47 11.04 -30.88
C ASN A 212 11.89 12.37 -30.38
N ILE A 213 11.74 12.46 -29.05
CA ILE A 213 11.14 13.63 -28.37
C ILE A 213 12.02 14.25 -27.29
N GLY A 214 13.21 13.70 -27.07
CA GLY A 214 14.19 14.22 -26.14
C GLY A 214 15.20 13.19 -25.71
N GLN A 215 16.37 13.64 -25.28
CA GLN A 215 17.43 12.80 -24.73
C GLN A 215 17.02 12.36 -23.30
N ALA A 216 17.38 11.14 -22.91
CA ALA A 216 17.24 10.68 -21.54
C ALA A 216 18.40 11.22 -20.68
N HIS A 217 18.09 11.56 -19.43
CA HIS A 217 19.06 12.12 -18.49
C HIS A 217 18.89 11.55 -17.10
N PRO A 218 19.96 11.24 -16.38
CA PRO A 218 19.90 10.91 -14.95
C PRO A 218 19.57 12.17 -14.12
N SER A 219 19.03 11.98 -12.94
CA SER A 219 18.69 13.06 -12.01
C SER A 219 19.90 13.94 -11.67
N GLY A 220 19.68 15.26 -11.63
CA GLY A 220 20.70 16.24 -11.34
C GLY A 220 21.68 16.55 -12.49
N ARG A 221 21.42 16.03 -13.69
CA ARG A 221 22.30 16.21 -14.89
C ARG A 221 21.66 17.00 -16.02
N THR A 222 20.45 17.51 -15.85
CA THR A 222 19.78 18.35 -16.86
C THR A 222 19.48 19.74 -16.33
N THR A 223 19.38 20.70 -17.24
CA THR A 223 18.87 22.05 -16.96
C THR A 223 17.41 22.20 -17.42
N GLU A 224 16.85 21.18 -18.03
CA GLU A 224 15.47 21.15 -18.51
C GLU A 224 14.60 20.37 -17.51
N PHE A 225 13.41 20.88 -17.21
CA PHE A 225 12.43 20.19 -16.37
C PHE A 225 11.74 19.09 -17.18
N ASN A 226 12.41 17.95 -17.30
CA ASN A 226 11.93 16.73 -17.92
C ASN A 226 11.85 15.61 -16.89
N TRP A 227 11.82 14.35 -17.37
CA TRP A 227 12.01 13.19 -16.52
C TRP A 227 13.48 13.10 -16.09
N GLU A 228 13.76 13.34 -14.82
CA GLU A 228 15.06 13.06 -14.24
C GLU A 228 15.11 11.62 -13.75
N LEU A 229 15.89 10.78 -14.41
CA LEU A 229 15.86 9.35 -14.22
C LEU A 229 16.61 8.90 -12.97
N VAL A 230 15.95 8.07 -12.17
CA VAL A 230 16.55 7.35 -11.04
C VAL A 230 16.21 5.86 -11.11
N PRO A 231 17.09 4.95 -10.65
CA PRO A 231 16.77 3.54 -10.61
C PRO A 231 15.60 3.27 -9.65
N ARG A 232 14.80 2.26 -9.97
CA ARG A 232 13.74 1.78 -9.09
C ARG A 232 14.33 1.33 -7.75
N PRO A 233 13.86 1.86 -6.60
CA PRO A 233 14.44 1.54 -5.29
C PRO A 233 13.80 0.32 -4.60
N ILE A 234 12.78 -0.28 -5.20
CA ILE A 234 11.99 -1.38 -4.66
C ILE A 234 11.93 -2.55 -5.64
N PRO A 235 11.65 -3.78 -5.22
CA PRO A 235 11.54 -4.92 -6.13
C PRO A 235 10.38 -4.77 -7.13
N ALA A 236 10.44 -5.51 -8.24
CA ALA A 236 9.32 -5.64 -9.16
C ALA A 236 8.09 -6.23 -8.45
N MET A 237 6.89 -5.87 -8.92
CA MET A 237 5.66 -6.43 -8.37
C MET A 237 5.51 -7.90 -8.73
N GLU A 238 4.96 -8.66 -7.80
CA GLU A 238 4.58 -10.04 -8.01
C GLU A 238 3.24 -10.11 -8.75
N LEU A 239 3.22 -10.86 -9.85
CA LEU A 239 2.04 -11.10 -10.68
C LEU A 239 1.70 -12.58 -10.60
N GLU A 240 0.61 -12.94 -9.95
CA GLU A 240 0.20 -14.32 -9.73
C GLU A 240 -1.27 -14.55 -10.11
N PRO A 241 -1.60 -15.72 -10.68
CA PRO A 241 -3.01 -16.08 -10.90
C PRO A 241 -3.80 -16.09 -9.59
N GLU A 242 -4.99 -15.49 -9.62
CA GLU A 242 -5.99 -15.62 -8.56
C GLU A 242 -6.85 -16.86 -8.81
N GLU A 243 -7.38 -17.43 -7.74
CA GLU A 243 -8.43 -18.45 -7.85
C GLU A 243 -9.67 -17.88 -8.56
N ALA A 244 -10.34 -18.69 -9.34
CA ALA A 244 -11.56 -18.27 -10.00
C ALA A 244 -12.67 -17.99 -8.96
N PRO A 245 -13.39 -16.86 -9.08
CA PRO A 245 -14.50 -16.56 -8.18
C PRO A 245 -15.68 -17.50 -8.41
N VAL A 246 -16.51 -17.68 -7.38
CA VAL A 246 -17.73 -18.47 -7.49
C VAL A 246 -18.91 -17.61 -7.95
N ILE A 247 -19.75 -18.15 -8.83
CA ILE A 247 -21.00 -17.50 -9.25
C ILE A 247 -22.04 -17.68 -8.14
N ARG A 248 -22.45 -16.58 -7.50
CA ARG A 248 -23.38 -16.55 -6.38
C ARG A 248 -24.84 -16.29 -6.81
N ARG A 249 -25.03 -15.60 -7.93
CA ARG A 249 -26.35 -15.28 -8.48
C ARG A 249 -26.24 -15.15 -9.99
N SER A 250 -27.25 -15.68 -10.71
CA SER A 250 -27.37 -15.60 -12.16
C SER A 250 -28.83 -15.34 -12.54
N SER A 251 -29.06 -14.55 -13.58
CA SER A 251 -30.37 -14.36 -14.17
C SER A 251 -30.70 -15.41 -15.25
N LEU A 252 -29.76 -16.27 -15.65
CA LEU A 252 -29.95 -17.27 -16.70
C LEU A 252 -30.83 -18.46 -16.26
N ASP A 253 -30.73 -18.87 -15.00
CA ASP A 253 -31.38 -20.11 -14.47
C ASP A 253 -32.34 -19.84 -13.30
N GLN A 254 -33.10 -18.74 -13.33
CA GLN A 254 -34.05 -18.37 -12.26
C GLN A 254 -33.52 -18.55 -10.82
N GLY A 255 -32.22 -18.28 -10.61
CA GLY A 255 -31.59 -18.30 -9.29
C GLY A 255 -31.03 -19.67 -8.85
N LYS A 256 -30.87 -20.65 -9.71
CA LYS A 256 -30.20 -21.91 -9.35
C LYS A 256 -28.71 -21.64 -9.02
N ALA A 257 -28.28 -22.09 -7.85
CA ALA A 257 -26.87 -22.12 -7.50
C ALA A 257 -26.12 -23.22 -8.29
N GLY A 258 -24.84 -22.95 -8.65
CA GLY A 258 -23.96 -23.96 -9.23
C GLY A 258 -23.70 -23.85 -10.73
N ILE A 259 -23.97 -22.68 -11.32
CA ILE A 259 -23.49 -22.40 -12.69
C ILE A 259 -21.97 -22.29 -12.65
N LEU A 260 -21.33 -22.96 -13.60
CA LEU A 260 -19.86 -22.93 -13.78
C LEU A 260 -19.52 -22.49 -15.20
N PHE A 261 -18.38 -21.92 -15.39
CA PHE A 261 -17.83 -21.69 -16.72
C PHE A 261 -17.43 -23.01 -17.41
N PRO A 262 -17.56 -23.12 -18.75
CA PRO A 262 -18.02 -22.10 -19.69
C PRO A 262 -19.55 -21.87 -19.66
N ILE A 263 -19.98 -20.63 -19.98
CA ILE A 263 -21.39 -20.24 -20.03
C ILE A 263 -21.73 -19.78 -21.44
N HIS A 264 -22.78 -20.43 -22.04
CA HIS A 264 -23.34 -20.02 -23.32
C HIS A 264 -24.48 -19.03 -23.11
N ILE A 265 -24.44 -17.88 -23.78
CA ILE A 265 -25.45 -16.83 -23.75
C ILE A 265 -26.04 -16.72 -25.17
N PRO A 266 -27.33 -17.02 -25.41
CA PRO A 266 -27.94 -16.89 -26.70
C PRO A 266 -27.89 -15.48 -27.27
N SER A 267 -28.03 -15.33 -28.60
CA SER A 267 -28.20 -14.01 -29.22
C SER A 267 -29.44 -13.28 -28.67
N HIS A 268 -29.45 -11.96 -28.76
CA HIS A 268 -30.50 -11.06 -28.28
C HIS A 268 -30.95 -11.31 -26.84
N SER A 269 -30.01 -11.64 -26.00
CA SER A 269 -30.24 -11.96 -24.58
C SER A 269 -29.62 -10.89 -23.68
N LYS A 270 -30.25 -10.71 -22.51
CA LYS A 270 -29.72 -9.86 -21.43
C LYS A 270 -29.59 -10.70 -20.16
N CYS A 271 -28.41 -10.75 -19.58
CA CYS A 271 -28.20 -11.49 -18.33
C CYS A 271 -27.21 -10.81 -17.38
N THR A 272 -27.27 -11.22 -16.13
CA THR A 272 -26.34 -10.79 -15.09
C THR A 272 -25.77 -12.01 -14.36
N LEU A 273 -24.48 -11.95 -14.04
CA LEU A 273 -23.77 -12.93 -13.22
C LEU A 273 -23.09 -12.18 -12.07
N LEU A 274 -23.41 -12.54 -10.83
CA LEU A 274 -22.71 -12.02 -9.65
C LEU A 274 -21.67 -13.04 -9.18
N LEU A 275 -20.43 -12.66 -9.19
CA LEU A 275 -19.27 -13.45 -8.79
C LEU A 275 -18.76 -12.98 -7.43
N ASP A 276 -18.32 -13.90 -6.58
CA ASP A 276 -17.73 -13.64 -5.25
C ASP A 276 -16.34 -14.28 -5.21
N GLN A 277 -15.30 -13.47 -5.09
CA GLN A 277 -13.91 -13.89 -4.90
C GLN A 277 -13.68 -14.50 -3.51
N LYS A 278 -14.67 -14.41 -2.61
CA LYS A 278 -14.62 -14.78 -1.19
C LYS A 278 -13.73 -13.90 -0.32
N HIS A 279 -12.77 -13.24 -0.90
CA HIS A 279 -11.90 -12.25 -0.26
C HIS A 279 -11.64 -11.05 -1.18
N LEU A 280 -11.21 -9.94 -0.62
CA LEU A 280 -10.80 -8.78 -1.40
C LEU A 280 -9.46 -9.06 -2.07
N THR A 281 -9.32 -8.65 -3.34
CA THR A 281 -8.08 -8.78 -4.12
C THR A 281 -7.79 -7.56 -4.97
N ASN A 282 -6.51 -7.36 -5.31
CA ASN A 282 -6.02 -6.42 -6.31
C ASN A 282 -5.52 -7.21 -7.50
N ALA A 283 -6.21 -7.14 -8.62
CA ALA A 283 -5.80 -7.94 -9.78
C ALA A 283 -6.14 -7.26 -11.12
N TYR A 284 -5.45 -7.67 -12.17
CA TYR A 284 -5.89 -7.44 -13.54
C TYR A 284 -7.01 -8.43 -13.85
N PRO A 285 -8.24 -7.97 -14.17
CA PRO A 285 -9.33 -8.89 -14.54
C PRO A 285 -9.03 -9.55 -15.88
N HIS A 286 -9.24 -10.85 -15.96
CA HIS A 286 -9.12 -11.65 -17.17
C HIS A 286 -10.48 -12.30 -17.48
N LEU A 287 -11.16 -11.80 -18.51
CA LEU A 287 -12.41 -12.36 -19.01
C LEU A 287 -12.15 -12.92 -20.41
N LEU A 288 -12.22 -14.25 -20.55
CA LEU A 288 -12.00 -14.95 -21.83
C LEU A 288 -13.34 -15.30 -22.45
N VAL A 289 -13.56 -14.85 -23.69
CA VAL A 289 -14.81 -15.07 -24.43
C VAL A 289 -14.58 -15.48 -25.87
N SER A 290 -15.62 -16.08 -26.49
CA SER A 290 -15.67 -16.34 -27.94
C SER A 290 -17.05 -15.96 -28.48
N GLY A 291 -17.10 -15.52 -29.72
CA GLY A 291 -18.36 -15.08 -30.34
C GLY A 291 -18.77 -13.67 -29.85
N GLY A 292 -20.07 -13.45 -29.80
CA GLY A 292 -20.65 -12.22 -29.24
C GLY A 292 -20.40 -10.95 -30.05
N SER A 293 -20.27 -11.00 -31.37
CA SER A 293 -20.21 -9.78 -32.18
C SER A 293 -21.41 -8.87 -31.87
N ASN A 294 -21.16 -7.56 -31.76
CA ASN A 294 -22.13 -6.55 -31.36
C ASN A 294 -22.71 -6.72 -29.94
N SER A 295 -22.04 -7.48 -29.08
CA SER A 295 -22.40 -7.60 -27.67
C SER A 295 -21.72 -6.52 -26.83
N LEU A 296 -22.30 -6.25 -25.66
CA LEU A 296 -21.68 -5.40 -24.63
C LEU A 296 -21.61 -6.17 -23.30
N ILE A 297 -20.43 -6.21 -22.73
CA ILE A 297 -20.19 -6.79 -21.40
C ILE A 297 -19.72 -5.67 -20.48
N ARG A 298 -20.49 -5.37 -19.43
CA ARG A 298 -20.06 -4.50 -18.34
C ARG A 298 -19.54 -5.35 -17.21
N ILE A 299 -18.35 -5.02 -16.73
CA ILE A 299 -17.66 -5.68 -15.62
C ILE A 299 -17.60 -4.70 -14.45
N GLU A 300 -18.45 -4.86 -13.44
CA GLU A 300 -18.55 -3.97 -12.29
C GLU A 300 -17.89 -4.61 -11.07
N TYR A 301 -17.01 -3.86 -10.38
CA TYR A 301 -16.17 -4.31 -9.26
C TYR A 301 -16.61 -3.63 -7.97
N ALA A 302 -16.68 -4.36 -6.85
CA ALA A 302 -17.01 -3.79 -5.55
C ALA A 302 -16.33 -4.54 -4.39
N GLU A 303 -16.03 -3.81 -3.31
CA GLU A 303 -15.58 -4.40 -2.04
C GLU A 303 -16.72 -5.17 -1.35
N SER A 304 -17.95 -4.67 -1.49
CA SER A 304 -19.15 -5.22 -0.86
C SER A 304 -20.41 -4.84 -1.64
N LEU A 305 -21.52 -5.52 -1.31
CA LEU A 305 -22.85 -5.18 -1.83
C LEU A 305 -23.60 -4.25 -0.88
N PHE A 306 -24.63 -3.58 -1.38
CA PHE A 306 -25.44 -2.62 -0.63
C PHE A 306 -26.91 -3.01 -0.61
N ASP A 307 -27.56 -2.90 0.54
CA ASP A 307 -29.01 -3.06 0.67
C ASP A 307 -29.78 -1.85 0.10
N ALA A 308 -31.09 -1.90 0.13
CA ALA A 308 -31.97 -0.83 -0.36
C ALA A 308 -31.78 0.52 0.38
N ASN A 309 -31.23 0.50 1.60
CA ASN A 309 -30.94 1.67 2.42
C ASN A 309 -29.50 2.20 2.21
N GLY A 310 -28.72 1.59 1.29
CA GLY A 310 -27.34 1.95 1.04
C GLY A 310 -26.35 1.47 2.13
N LYS A 311 -26.74 0.48 2.95
CA LYS A 311 -25.87 -0.11 3.97
C LYS A 311 -25.21 -1.37 3.43
N LYS A 312 -23.95 -1.58 3.82
CA LYS A 312 -23.21 -2.80 3.47
C LYS A 312 -23.67 -4.00 4.32
N GLY A 313 -23.89 -3.82 5.62
CA GLY A 313 -24.27 -4.88 6.57
C GLY A 313 -23.28 -6.04 6.58
N ASN A 314 -23.75 -7.29 6.73
CA ASN A 314 -22.87 -8.44 6.63
C ASN A 314 -22.39 -8.63 5.18
N ARG A 315 -21.06 -8.67 4.99
CA ARG A 315 -20.40 -8.70 3.67
C ARG A 315 -20.56 -10.04 2.92
N ASN A 316 -20.98 -11.09 3.64
CA ASN A 316 -21.24 -12.42 3.02
C ASN A 316 -22.66 -12.55 2.48
N GLU A 317 -23.58 -11.68 2.87
CA GLU A 317 -24.98 -11.70 2.44
C GLU A 317 -25.13 -11.04 1.07
N ILE A 318 -25.85 -11.72 0.18
CA ILE A 318 -26.14 -11.23 -1.18
C ILE A 318 -27.63 -11.00 -1.41
N ASP A 319 -28.52 -11.58 -0.61
CA ASP A 319 -29.97 -11.51 -0.79
C ASP A 319 -30.49 -10.09 -0.47
N GLY A 320 -31.28 -9.55 -1.38
CA GLY A 320 -31.78 -8.17 -1.28
C GLY A 320 -30.73 -7.09 -1.45
N LYS A 321 -29.50 -7.45 -1.83
CA LYS A 321 -28.41 -6.48 -2.06
C LYS A 321 -28.03 -6.37 -3.53
N GLU A 322 -27.59 -5.21 -3.92
CA GLU A 322 -27.08 -4.89 -5.26
C GLU A 322 -25.62 -4.43 -5.22
N ILE A 323 -24.94 -4.60 -6.35
CA ILE A 323 -23.60 -4.05 -6.54
C ILE A 323 -23.71 -2.55 -6.83
N LYS A 324 -22.83 -1.76 -6.18
CA LYS A 324 -22.59 -0.34 -6.50
C LYS A 324 -21.11 -0.15 -6.56
N GLY A 325 -20.55 -0.20 -7.75
CA GLY A 325 -19.13 -0.28 -7.94
C GLY A 325 -18.60 0.54 -9.11
N TYR A 326 -17.32 0.41 -9.29
CA TYR A 326 -16.55 0.90 -10.41
C TYR A 326 -16.61 -0.13 -11.53
N TYR A 327 -16.73 0.28 -12.80
CA TYR A 327 -16.89 -0.68 -13.89
C TYR A 327 -16.08 -0.35 -15.13
N ASP A 328 -15.76 -1.36 -15.92
CA ASP A 328 -15.23 -1.27 -17.27
C ASP A 328 -16.21 -1.94 -18.26
N GLU A 329 -16.03 -1.71 -19.55
CA GLU A 329 -16.86 -2.28 -20.61
C GLU A 329 -16.00 -2.96 -21.68
N PHE A 330 -16.53 -4.04 -22.24
CA PHE A 330 -15.90 -4.82 -23.29
C PHE A 330 -16.90 -5.15 -24.41
N SER A 331 -16.52 -4.87 -25.66
CA SER A 331 -17.27 -5.24 -26.86
C SER A 331 -16.50 -6.31 -27.64
N PRO A 332 -16.94 -7.58 -27.62
CA PRO A 332 -16.33 -8.67 -28.40
C PRO A 332 -16.53 -8.46 -29.92
N ASP A 333 -15.57 -8.93 -30.73
CA ASP A 333 -15.55 -8.84 -32.18
C ASP A 333 -16.15 -10.07 -32.89
N GLY A 334 -16.64 -11.05 -32.14
CA GLY A 334 -17.17 -12.30 -32.66
C GLY A 334 -16.13 -13.39 -32.96
N GLN A 335 -14.86 -13.11 -32.79
CA GLN A 335 -13.80 -14.10 -33.00
C GLN A 335 -13.59 -14.97 -31.75
N PRO A 336 -12.93 -16.12 -31.87
CA PRO A 336 -12.61 -16.97 -30.71
C PRO A 336 -11.53 -16.36 -29.81
N ASP A 337 -11.54 -16.78 -28.55
CA ASP A 337 -10.47 -16.57 -27.56
C ASP A 337 -10.05 -15.11 -27.35
N ARG A 338 -11.05 -14.20 -27.25
CA ARG A 338 -10.81 -12.80 -26.95
C ARG A 338 -10.67 -12.61 -25.43
N LEU A 339 -9.50 -12.10 -25.01
CA LEU A 339 -9.19 -11.84 -23.63
C LEU A 339 -9.37 -10.34 -23.31
N PHE A 340 -10.33 -10.01 -22.45
CA PHE A 340 -10.42 -8.69 -21.85
C PHE A 340 -9.49 -8.60 -20.63
N THR A 341 -8.72 -7.53 -20.58
CA THR A 341 -7.98 -7.11 -19.38
C THR A 341 -7.90 -5.58 -19.33
N THR A 342 -7.56 -5.03 -18.18
CA THR A 342 -7.44 -3.58 -17.96
C THR A 342 -5.98 -3.11 -18.01
N LEU A 343 -5.77 -1.82 -18.30
CA LEU A 343 -4.43 -1.19 -18.31
C LEU A 343 -3.84 -1.02 -16.90
N TRP A 344 -4.69 -0.96 -15.87
CA TRP A 344 -4.31 -0.87 -14.48
C TRP A 344 -5.18 -1.80 -13.65
N PHE A 345 -4.65 -2.41 -12.60
CA PHE A 345 -5.37 -3.37 -11.78
C PHE A 345 -6.65 -2.77 -11.17
N ARG A 346 -7.59 -3.65 -10.86
CA ARG A 346 -8.83 -3.35 -10.14
C ARG A 346 -8.80 -4.03 -8.78
N THR A 347 -9.62 -3.51 -7.87
CA THR A 347 -9.79 -4.09 -6.53
C THR A 347 -11.23 -4.58 -6.42
N TRP A 348 -11.43 -5.82 -5.98
CA TRP A 348 -12.77 -6.37 -5.81
C TRP A 348 -12.81 -7.53 -4.80
N ARG A 349 -13.97 -7.70 -4.20
CA ARG A 349 -14.46 -8.96 -3.67
C ARG A 349 -15.59 -9.47 -4.55
N TYR A 350 -16.51 -8.58 -4.95
CA TYR A 350 -17.62 -8.89 -5.81
C TYR A 350 -17.40 -8.33 -7.20
N VAL A 351 -17.76 -9.15 -8.22
CA VAL A 351 -17.78 -8.71 -9.62
C VAL A 351 -19.15 -9.04 -10.18
N GLN A 352 -19.79 -8.08 -10.86
CA GLN A 352 -20.99 -8.36 -11.63
C GLN A 352 -20.72 -8.18 -13.13
N LEU A 353 -20.96 -9.25 -13.88
CA LEU A 353 -21.01 -9.18 -15.33
C LEU A 353 -22.46 -8.87 -15.72
N THR A 354 -22.67 -7.78 -16.44
CA THR A 354 -23.94 -7.44 -17.10
C THR A 354 -23.71 -7.54 -18.60
N ILE A 355 -24.43 -8.44 -19.25
CA ILE A 355 -24.16 -8.86 -20.62
C ILE A 355 -25.41 -8.62 -21.46
N GLU A 356 -25.22 -7.95 -22.60
CA GLU A 356 -26.25 -7.79 -23.63
C GLU A 356 -25.68 -8.30 -24.96
N THR A 357 -26.24 -9.41 -25.48
CA THR A 357 -25.77 -10.01 -26.74
C THR A 357 -26.51 -9.44 -27.93
N GLY A 358 -25.76 -9.25 -29.06
CA GLY A 358 -26.27 -8.87 -30.35
C GLY A 358 -26.78 -10.08 -31.15
N ASP A 359 -26.57 -10.07 -32.47
CA ASP A 359 -27.02 -11.13 -33.38
C ASP A 359 -26.28 -12.47 -33.21
N MET A 360 -25.11 -12.44 -32.58
CA MET A 360 -24.27 -13.60 -32.39
C MET A 360 -24.28 -14.05 -30.93
N PRO A 361 -24.46 -15.37 -30.62
CA PRO A 361 -24.32 -15.85 -29.25
C PRO A 361 -22.91 -15.64 -28.71
N LEU A 362 -22.77 -15.57 -27.38
CA LEU A 362 -21.53 -15.34 -26.67
C LEU A 362 -21.22 -16.53 -25.78
N ASP A 363 -20.00 -17.05 -25.86
CA ASP A 363 -19.48 -18.04 -24.93
C ASP A 363 -18.48 -17.38 -23.99
N ILE A 364 -18.74 -17.43 -22.68
CA ILE A 364 -17.81 -17.01 -21.65
C ILE A 364 -17.08 -18.24 -21.15
N HIS A 365 -15.76 -18.32 -21.42
CA HIS A 365 -14.93 -19.47 -21.06
C HIS A 365 -14.47 -19.42 -19.61
N SER A 366 -14.09 -18.21 -19.12
CA SER A 366 -13.62 -18.02 -17.77
C SER A 366 -13.64 -16.54 -17.36
N PHE A 367 -13.72 -16.31 -16.05
CA PHE A 367 -13.35 -15.07 -15.40
C PHE A 367 -12.41 -15.38 -14.23
N ASN A 368 -11.26 -14.74 -14.21
CA ASN A 368 -10.29 -14.82 -13.11
C ASN A 368 -9.51 -13.50 -13.01
N GLY A 369 -8.45 -13.46 -12.20
CA GLY A 369 -7.57 -12.31 -12.05
C GLY A 369 -6.10 -12.70 -12.09
N ILE A 370 -5.23 -11.75 -12.43
CA ILE A 370 -3.80 -11.82 -12.14
C ILE A 370 -3.55 -10.84 -11.01
N ARG A 371 -3.31 -11.37 -9.80
CA ARG A 371 -3.04 -10.60 -8.60
C ARG A 371 -1.74 -9.81 -8.75
N ARG A 372 -1.77 -8.55 -8.35
CA ARG A 372 -0.62 -7.65 -8.33
C ARG A 372 -0.34 -7.17 -6.92
N THR A 373 0.79 -7.57 -6.35
CA THR A 373 1.19 -7.21 -4.97
C THR A 373 2.67 -6.92 -4.87
N TYR A 374 3.05 -6.17 -3.83
CA TYR A 374 4.46 -6.10 -3.43
C TYR A 374 4.93 -7.48 -2.96
N PRO A 375 6.14 -7.94 -3.35
CA PRO A 375 6.59 -9.32 -3.12
C PRO A 375 7.07 -9.56 -1.68
N PHE A 376 6.24 -9.26 -0.71
CA PHE A 376 6.51 -9.54 0.69
C PHE A 376 6.57 -11.03 0.97
N LYS A 377 7.64 -11.47 1.64
CA LYS A 377 7.77 -12.82 2.17
C LYS A 377 7.55 -12.80 3.68
N SER A 378 6.41 -13.30 4.15
CA SER A 378 6.13 -13.36 5.59
C SER A 378 7.10 -14.31 6.29
N LEU A 379 7.75 -13.78 7.32
CA LEU A 379 8.63 -14.53 8.24
C LEU A 379 8.01 -14.61 9.65
N ALA A 380 6.98 -13.81 9.91
CA ALA A 380 6.37 -13.70 11.22
C ALA A 380 5.14 -14.58 11.37
N GLU A 381 4.94 -15.04 12.59
CA GLU A 381 3.78 -15.84 13.01
C GLU A 381 3.39 -15.46 14.43
N PHE A 382 2.10 -15.57 14.74
CA PHE A 382 1.61 -15.46 16.11
C PHE A 382 0.47 -16.45 16.35
N ASN A 383 0.66 -17.37 17.29
CA ASN A 383 -0.31 -18.41 17.64
C ASN A 383 -0.63 -18.38 19.14
N ALA A 384 -1.91 -18.33 19.48
CA ALA A 384 -2.38 -18.38 20.86
C ALA A 384 -3.81 -18.94 20.90
N PRO A 385 -4.27 -19.53 22.03
CA PRO A 385 -5.60 -20.15 22.15
C PRO A 385 -6.71 -19.10 22.34
N VAL A 386 -6.84 -18.19 21.40
CA VAL A 386 -7.91 -17.17 21.35
C VAL A 386 -8.77 -17.43 20.13
N GLU A 387 -10.07 -17.53 20.34
CA GLU A 387 -11.00 -17.77 19.23
C GLU A 387 -10.87 -16.71 18.15
N ASN A 388 -10.86 -17.12 16.89
CA ASN A 388 -10.71 -16.27 15.70
C ASN A 388 -9.40 -15.44 15.61
N LEU A 389 -8.41 -15.66 16.47
CA LEU A 389 -7.16 -14.90 16.41
C LEU A 389 -6.36 -15.20 15.14
N GLU A 390 -6.30 -16.46 14.71
CA GLU A 390 -5.68 -16.86 13.44
C GLU A 390 -6.32 -16.13 12.26
N LYS A 391 -7.65 -16.09 12.22
CA LYS A 391 -8.38 -15.35 11.19
C LYS A 391 -8.12 -13.84 11.25
N LEU A 392 -8.02 -13.26 12.44
CA LEU A 392 -7.67 -11.86 12.64
C LEU A 392 -6.27 -11.56 12.06
N TRP A 393 -5.30 -12.44 12.34
CA TRP A 393 -3.94 -12.35 11.83
C TRP A 393 -3.89 -12.42 10.31
N GLU A 394 -4.57 -13.38 9.70
CA GLU A 394 -4.66 -13.53 8.24
C GLU A 394 -5.32 -12.33 7.58
N VAL A 395 -6.45 -11.85 8.12
CA VAL A 395 -7.20 -10.70 7.59
C VAL A 395 -6.38 -9.43 7.69
N GLY A 396 -5.68 -9.22 8.80
CA GLY A 396 -4.78 -8.08 8.98
C GLY A 396 -3.62 -8.11 7.98
N TRP A 397 -2.96 -9.26 7.81
CA TRP A 397 -1.86 -9.39 6.85
C TRP A 397 -2.34 -9.22 5.41
N ARG A 398 -3.52 -9.77 5.05
CA ARG A 398 -4.13 -9.52 3.74
C ARG A 398 -4.39 -8.03 3.52
N THR A 399 -4.91 -7.32 4.51
CA THR A 399 -5.14 -5.88 4.45
C THR A 399 -3.85 -5.13 4.18
N ALA A 400 -2.78 -5.43 4.91
CA ALA A 400 -1.47 -4.80 4.75
C ALA A 400 -0.88 -5.08 3.35
N ARG A 401 -0.99 -6.32 2.84
CA ARG A 401 -0.50 -6.69 1.50
C ARG A 401 -1.26 -5.99 0.37
N LEU A 402 -2.58 -5.86 0.48
CA LEU A 402 -3.39 -5.18 -0.53
C LEU A 402 -3.15 -3.66 -0.56
N CYS A 403 -2.63 -3.11 0.53
CA CYS A 403 -2.23 -1.70 0.62
C CYS A 403 -0.72 -1.48 0.37
N ALA A 404 -0.05 -2.42 -0.28
CA ALA A 404 1.36 -2.34 -0.65
C ALA A 404 1.57 -2.69 -2.13
N GLY A 405 2.18 -1.76 -2.84
CA GLY A 405 2.53 -1.88 -4.26
C GLY A 405 3.84 -1.15 -4.54
N ASP A 406 3.89 -0.38 -5.62
CA ASP A 406 5.03 0.50 -5.92
C ASP A 406 5.13 1.72 -4.98
N THR A 407 4.16 1.88 -4.10
CA THR A 407 4.15 2.69 -2.87
C THR A 407 3.24 1.99 -1.86
N TYR A 408 3.24 2.40 -0.60
CA TYR A 408 2.11 2.07 0.26
C TYR A 408 0.84 2.76 -0.26
N TYR A 409 -0.34 2.24 0.09
CA TYR A 409 -1.65 2.80 -0.22
C TYR A 409 -2.45 2.97 1.08
N ASP A 410 -3.23 4.03 1.18
CA ASP A 410 -4.26 4.16 2.21
C ASP A 410 -5.30 3.04 2.05
N CYS A 411 -5.84 2.93 0.83
CA CYS A 411 -6.77 1.91 0.42
C CYS A 411 -6.60 1.58 -1.08
N PRO A 412 -6.84 0.32 -1.50
CA PRO A 412 -6.58 -0.08 -2.88
C PRO A 412 -7.74 0.23 -3.83
N TYR A 413 -8.99 0.34 -3.32
CA TYR A 413 -10.18 0.48 -4.16
C TYR A 413 -10.47 1.94 -4.54
N TYR A 414 -10.35 2.89 -3.59
CA TYR A 414 -10.79 4.28 -3.81
C TYR A 414 -9.66 5.23 -4.18
N GLU A 415 -8.47 5.09 -3.61
CA GLU A 415 -7.46 6.15 -3.68
C GLU A 415 -6.10 5.68 -4.20
N GLN A 416 -5.51 4.62 -3.65
CA GLN A 416 -4.15 4.14 -3.93
C GLN A 416 -3.09 5.24 -3.67
N LEU A 417 -3.30 6.03 -2.59
CA LEU A 417 -2.47 7.16 -2.21
C LEU A 417 -1.58 6.81 -1.01
N GLN A 418 -0.33 7.23 -1.07
CA GLN A 418 0.61 7.02 0.02
C GLN A 418 0.53 8.17 1.02
N TYR A 419 -0.30 8.04 2.06
CA TYR A 419 -0.38 9.00 3.17
C TYR A 419 0.66 8.70 4.25
N VAL A 420 1.24 9.76 4.85
CA VAL A 420 2.32 9.61 5.86
C VAL A 420 1.83 8.87 7.11
N GLY A 421 0.64 9.28 7.65
CA GLY A 421 0.13 8.70 8.89
C GLY A 421 -0.18 7.21 8.75
N ASP A 422 -0.78 6.81 7.62
CA ASP A 422 -1.04 5.42 7.25
C ASP A 422 0.26 4.65 7.09
N THR A 423 1.18 5.21 6.31
CA THR A 423 2.46 4.59 5.96
C THR A 423 3.28 4.24 7.18
N ARG A 424 3.31 5.08 8.24
CA ARG A 424 4.04 4.76 9.46
C ARG A 424 3.60 3.43 10.06
N ILE A 425 2.28 3.21 10.19
CA ILE A 425 1.74 1.97 10.77
C ILE A 425 1.97 0.78 9.83
N GLN A 426 1.71 0.97 8.53
CA GLN A 426 1.93 -0.06 7.51
C GLN A 426 3.40 -0.51 7.46
N ALA A 427 4.33 0.43 7.56
CA ALA A 427 5.77 0.15 7.54
C ALA A 427 6.21 -0.66 8.77
N LEU A 428 5.71 -0.33 9.96
CA LEU A 428 5.95 -1.12 11.16
C LEU A 428 5.42 -2.54 11.02
N ILE A 429 4.20 -2.71 10.48
CA ILE A 429 3.63 -4.04 10.20
C ILE A 429 4.55 -4.80 9.24
N SER A 430 4.90 -4.21 8.09
CA SER A 430 5.69 -4.90 7.07
C SER A 430 7.10 -5.26 7.56
N LEU A 431 7.75 -4.40 8.34
CA LEU A 431 9.06 -4.71 8.94
C LEU A 431 9.00 -5.89 9.91
N TYR A 432 8.01 -5.89 10.83
CA TYR A 432 7.86 -7.00 11.77
C TYR A 432 7.46 -8.32 11.11
N MET A 433 6.67 -8.22 10.03
CA MET A 433 6.20 -9.39 9.27
C MET A 433 7.27 -9.98 8.36
N THR A 434 8.15 -9.15 7.78
CA THR A 434 9.00 -9.58 6.65
C THR A 434 10.48 -9.22 6.78
N GLY A 435 10.83 -8.18 7.54
CA GLY A 435 12.17 -7.61 7.58
C GLY A 435 12.57 -6.82 6.32
N ASP A 436 11.68 -6.70 5.32
CA ASP A 436 11.95 -5.93 4.10
C ASP A 436 11.71 -4.44 4.35
N ASP A 437 12.79 -3.66 4.39
CA ASP A 437 12.76 -2.23 4.69
C ASP A 437 12.69 -1.33 3.44
N ARG A 438 12.80 -1.90 2.23
CA ARG A 438 12.95 -1.14 0.98
C ARG A 438 11.74 -0.24 0.71
N LEU A 439 10.51 -0.72 0.96
CA LEU A 439 9.31 0.07 0.74
C LEU A 439 9.18 1.22 1.76
N MET A 440 9.52 0.98 3.04
CA MET A 440 9.56 2.03 4.07
C MET A 440 10.63 3.08 3.77
N ARG A 441 11.83 2.64 3.38
CA ARG A 441 12.93 3.52 2.98
C ARG A 441 12.55 4.40 1.79
N ASN A 442 11.90 3.81 0.77
CA ASN A 442 11.37 4.56 -0.37
C ASN A 442 10.33 5.61 0.06
N ALA A 443 9.38 5.24 0.93
CA ALA A 443 8.36 6.16 1.43
C ALA A 443 8.97 7.34 2.20
N ILE A 444 9.92 7.09 3.12
CA ILE A 444 10.62 8.14 3.86
C ILE A 444 11.29 9.12 2.89
N GLN A 445 11.99 8.60 1.86
CA GLN A 445 12.65 9.45 0.86
C GLN A 445 11.63 10.25 0.05
N GLN A 446 10.60 9.61 -0.48
CA GLN A 446 9.57 10.29 -1.27
C GLN A 446 8.89 11.42 -0.48
N PHE A 447 8.56 11.21 0.79
CA PHE A 447 8.01 12.29 1.62
C PHE A 447 9.04 13.41 1.87
N ALA A 448 10.32 13.11 2.06
CA ALA A 448 11.36 14.12 2.15
C ALA A 448 11.47 14.96 0.86
N ASP A 449 11.35 14.32 -0.30
CA ASP A 449 11.39 14.97 -1.62
C ASP A 449 10.15 15.85 -1.87
N SER A 450 9.04 15.56 -1.20
CA SER A 450 7.75 16.27 -1.33
C SER A 450 7.67 17.63 -0.65
N ARG A 451 8.70 18.03 0.12
CA ARG A 451 8.66 19.21 0.98
C ARG A 451 8.31 20.49 0.23
N TYR A 452 7.48 21.28 0.89
CA TYR A 452 7.25 22.67 0.50
C TYR A 452 8.33 23.61 1.00
N SER A 453 8.33 24.84 0.49
CA SER A 453 9.29 25.88 0.88
C SER A 453 9.18 26.30 2.35
N ASP A 454 8.04 26.05 3.00
CA ASP A 454 7.84 26.29 4.42
C ASP A 454 8.37 25.15 5.32
N GLY A 455 8.81 24.04 4.72
CA GLY A 455 9.47 22.93 5.40
C GLY A 455 8.60 21.71 5.65
N LEU A 456 7.27 21.81 5.55
CA LEU A 456 6.38 20.65 5.71
C LEU A 456 6.46 19.69 4.54
N THR A 457 6.30 18.39 4.81
CA THR A 457 6.05 17.37 3.79
C THR A 457 4.64 17.50 3.27
N LYS A 458 4.38 17.04 2.05
CA LYS A 458 3.00 16.73 1.64
C LYS A 458 2.43 15.63 2.55
N SER A 459 1.11 15.64 2.73
CA SER A 459 0.43 14.60 3.52
C SER A 459 0.46 13.23 2.83
N ARG A 460 0.58 13.24 1.50
CA ARG A 460 0.62 12.07 0.61
C ARG A 460 1.51 12.36 -0.58
N TYR A 461 2.25 11.35 -1.02
CA TYR A 461 3.18 11.53 -2.16
C TYR A 461 3.60 10.17 -2.74
N PRO A 462 3.78 10.07 -4.10
CA PRO A 462 3.57 11.10 -5.12
C PRO A 462 2.10 11.55 -5.24
N ASP A 463 1.90 12.85 -5.48
CA ASP A 463 0.56 13.44 -5.55
C ASP A 463 0.56 14.71 -6.43
N LEU A 464 -0.36 14.75 -7.40
CA LEU A 464 -0.58 15.88 -8.29
C LEU A 464 -1.23 17.08 -7.59
N ALA A 465 -2.12 16.83 -6.63
CA ALA A 465 -2.98 17.84 -6.06
C ALA A 465 -2.30 18.73 -5.01
N GLY A 466 -1.28 18.22 -4.34
CA GLY A 466 -0.56 18.96 -3.30
C GLY A 466 -1.39 19.21 -2.04
N GLN A 467 -1.58 18.19 -1.21
CA GLN A 467 -2.28 18.30 0.08
C GLN A 467 -1.28 18.35 1.23
N VAL A 468 -1.55 19.20 2.25
CA VAL A 468 -0.79 19.25 3.50
C VAL A 468 -1.70 18.96 4.69
N ILE A 469 -1.27 18.01 5.51
CA ILE A 469 -1.79 17.71 6.83
C ILE A 469 -0.61 17.86 7.79
N PRO A 470 -0.50 18.96 8.56
CA PRO A 470 0.70 19.21 9.36
C PRO A 470 1.05 18.07 10.32
N THR A 471 0.06 17.48 10.97
CA THR A 471 0.23 16.33 11.88
C THR A 471 0.92 15.14 11.22
N TYR A 472 0.79 14.99 9.91
CA TYR A 472 1.45 13.93 9.14
C TYR A 472 2.95 14.18 8.97
N SER A 473 3.37 15.44 8.88
CA SER A 473 4.82 15.76 8.90
C SER A 473 5.48 15.38 10.24
N LEU A 474 4.75 15.44 11.36
CA LEU A 474 5.24 14.92 12.65
C LEU A 474 5.38 13.39 12.63
N PHE A 475 4.40 12.67 12.07
CA PHE A 475 4.50 11.22 11.93
C PHE A 475 5.62 10.78 10.97
N TRP A 476 6.00 11.64 10.01
CA TRP A 476 7.19 11.37 9.21
C TRP A 476 8.47 11.37 10.07
N ILE A 477 8.59 12.27 11.04
CA ILE A 477 9.72 12.27 12.00
C ILE A 477 9.74 10.97 12.80
N ASN A 478 8.58 10.56 13.32
CA ASN A 478 8.47 9.29 14.05
C ASN A 478 8.81 8.09 13.15
N MET A 479 8.41 8.10 11.87
CA MET A 479 8.76 7.04 10.92
C MET A 479 10.26 6.97 10.64
N VAL A 480 10.97 8.12 10.59
CA VAL A 480 12.44 8.16 10.49
C VAL A 480 13.08 7.56 11.74
N HIS A 481 12.53 7.84 12.92
CA HIS A 481 12.99 7.26 14.17
C HIS A 481 12.73 5.75 14.23
N ASP A 482 11.51 5.30 13.86
CA ASP A 482 11.17 3.88 13.79
C ASP A 482 12.13 3.12 12.84
N TYR A 483 12.44 3.72 11.67
CA TYR A 483 13.40 3.16 10.73
C TYR A 483 14.81 3.05 11.33
N TRP A 484 15.27 4.11 12.03
CA TRP A 484 16.56 4.11 12.73
C TRP A 484 16.64 3.03 13.82
N MET A 485 15.56 2.81 14.54
CA MET A 485 15.52 1.79 15.59
C MET A 485 15.53 0.36 15.01
N LEU A 486 14.87 0.14 13.88
CA LEU A 486 14.63 -1.20 13.33
C LEU A 486 15.63 -1.63 12.26
N THR A 487 16.36 -0.68 11.62
CA THR A 487 17.26 -0.99 10.50
C THR A 487 18.68 -0.50 10.74
N PRO A 488 19.72 -1.14 10.17
CA PRO A 488 21.11 -0.74 10.39
C PRO A 488 21.58 0.45 9.53
N ASP A 489 20.73 1.02 8.64
CA ASP A 489 21.12 2.08 7.69
C ASP A 489 21.16 3.49 8.32
N SER A 490 22.10 3.70 9.23
CA SER A 490 22.33 5.01 9.87
C SER A 490 22.74 6.11 8.87
N ALA A 491 23.32 5.76 7.73
CA ALA A 491 23.72 6.73 6.72
C ALA A 491 22.50 7.35 6.03
N PHE A 492 21.48 6.56 5.74
CA PHE A 492 20.21 7.04 5.22
C PHE A 492 19.51 7.98 6.22
N VAL A 493 19.42 7.55 7.49
CA VAL A 493 18.80 8.36 8.55
C VAL A 493 19.52 9.72 8.73
N ARG A 494 20.85 9.74 8.70
CA ARG A 494 21.63 10.98 8.79
C ARG A 494 21.23 12.01 7.73
N ARG A 495 20.90 11.58 6.52
CA ARG A 495 20.47 12.48 5.44
C ARG A 495 19.12 13.13 5.71
N GLN A 496 18.27 12.52 6.55
CA GLN A 496 16.94 13.01 6.86
C GLN A 496 16.91 14.08 7.98
N LEU A 497 18.00 14.23 8.74
CA LEU A 497 18.02 15.10 9.94
C LEU A 497 17.76 16.58 9.63
N SER A 498 18.14 17.08 8.46
CA SER A 498 17.82 18.45 8.06
C SER A 498 16.32 18.64 7.88
N THR A 499 15.63 17.66 7.29
CA THR A 499 14.17 17.68 7.12
C THR A 499 13.46 17.63 8.47
N VAL A 500 13.94 16.78 9.41
CA VAL A 500 13.44 16.73 10.79
C VAL A 500 13.47 18.11 11.44
N LYS A 501 14.61 18.81 11.35
CA LYS A 501 14.76 20.15 11.92
C LYS A 501 13.79 21.16 11.30
N THR A 502 13.71 21.20 9.99
CA THR A 502 12.86 22.16 9.27
C THR A 502 11.36 21.99 9.62
N ILE A 503 10.89 20.75 9.75
CA ILE A 503 9.51 20.47 10.18
C ILE A 503 9.28 21.00 11.61
N LEU A 504 10.21 20.74 12.54
CA LEU A 504 10.07 21.18 13.93
C LEU A 504 10.15 22.69 14.08
N GLU A 505 10.99 23.38 13.28
CA GLU A 505 11.06 24.83 13.20
C GLU A 505 9.74 25.44 12.70
N TRP A 506 9.10 24.82 11.71
CA TRP A 506 7.78 25.25 11.27
C TRP A 506 6.76 25.18 12.41
N TYR A 507 6.75 24.10 13.21
CA TYR A 507 5.85 23.96 14.37
C TYR A 507 6.15 24.97 15.49
N GLU A 508 7.42 25.25 15.75
CA GLU A 508 7.85 26.28 16.70
C GLU A 508 7.24 27.65 16.32
N ALA A 509 7.22 27.97 15.03
CA ALA A 509 6.63 29.21 14.53
C ALA A 509 5.09 29.26 14.58
N GLN A 510 4.40 28.13 14.79
CA GLN A 510 2.94 28.06 14.95
C GLN A 510 2.48 28.18 16.42
N MET A 511 3.39 28.27 17.38
CA MET A 511 3.06 28.41 18.80
C MET A 511 2.42 29.76 19.07
N ASP A 512 1.28 29.77 19.76
CA ASP A 512 0.66 30.98 20.24
C ASP A 512 1.52 31.66 21.32
N VAL A 513 1.86 32.92 21.13
CA VAL A 513 2.81 33.68 22.00
C VAL A 513 2.29 33.87 23.43
N HIS A 514 0.97 33.74 23.67
CA HIS A 514 0.38 33.96 25.00
C HIS A 514 0.18 32.65 25.76
N THR A 515 -0.20 31.60 25.04
CA THR A 515 -0.51 30.29 25.65
C THR A 515 0.65 29.26 25.50
N GLY A 516 1.47 29.39 24.47
CA GLY A 516 2.49 28.39 24.15
C GLY A 516 1.90 27.11 23.56
N LEU A 517 0.64 27.12 23.14
CA LEU A 517 -0.03 26.00 22.51
C LEU A 517 -0.04 26.16 20.99
N ILE A 518 -0.04 25.06 20.26
CA ILE A 518 -0.26 25.05 18.82
C ILE A 518 -1.75 25.12 18.55
N GLY A 519 -2.15 26.11 17.74
CA GLY A 519 -3.55 26.36 17.38
C GLY A 519 -3.88 25.97 15.95
N ASN A 520 -4.83 26.72 15.38
CA ASN A 520 -5.25 26.53 14.00
C ASN A 520 -4.12 26.95 13.03
N THR A 521 -3.72 26.04 12.17
CA THR A 521 -2.82 26.30 11.04
C THR A 521 -3.64 26.57 9.78
N ASN A 522 -3.02 27.12 8.74
CA ASN A 522 -3.69 27.38 7.46
C ASN A 522 -3.93 26.10 6.62
N TYR A 523 -3.60 24.93 7.16
CA TYR A 523 -3.72 23.65 6.51
C TYR A 523 -4.81 22.78 7.17
N TRP A 524 -5.02 21.58 6.61
CA TRP A 524 -5.95 20.62 7.18
C TRP A 524 -5.37 19.98 8.46
N ASN A 525 -5.84 20.42 9.62
CA ASN A 525 -5.36 19.93 10.93
C ASN A 525 -6.00 18.59 11.32
N PHE A 526 -5.96 17.63 10.41
CA PHE A 526 -6.50 16.29 10.61
C PHE A 526 -5.75 15.54 11.73
N VAL A 527 -6.51 14.82 12.55
CA VAL A 527 -5.97 13.95 13.61
C VAL A 527 -6.50 12.52 13.45
N ASP A 528 -7.82 12.34 13.35
CA ASP A 528 -8.48 11.03 13.24
C ASP A 528 -9.93 11.21 12.73
N TRP A 529 -10.54 10.23 12.11
CA TRP A 529 -11.94 10.27 11.67
C TRP A 529 -12.96 10.26 12.81
N SER A 530 -12.59 10.75 13.96
CA SER A 530 -13.45 10.90 15.14
C SER A 530 -14.41 12.08 15.02
N ALA A 531 -15.58 11.97 15.65
CA ALA A 531 -16.62 12.96 15.59
C ALA A 531 -16.46 14.04 16.67
N TRP A 532 -15.60 15.03 16.47
CA TRP A 532 -15.55 16.20 17.34
C TRP A 532 -16.76 17.13 17.13
N PRO A 533 -17.44 17.58 18.20
CA PRO A 533 -18.55 18.52 18.08
C PRO A 533 -18.05 19.91 17.67
N GLY A 534 -18.85 20.60 16.84
CA GLY A 534 -18.65 22.03 16.55
C GLY A 534 -17.63 22.37 15.47
N ASN A 535 -17.08 21.42 14.76
CA ASN A 535 -16.23 21.71 13.62
C ASN A 535 -17.07 22.22 12.45
N GLY A 536 -17.20 23.54 12.36
CA GLY A 536 -17.95 24.25 11.33
C GLY A 536 -17.39 24.13 9.91
N GLU A 537 -16.24 23.53 9.72
CA GLU A 537 -15.68 23.21 8.42
C GLU A 537 -16.19 21.85 7.94
N LYS A 538 -17.41 21.85 7.43
CA LYS A 538 -18.03 20.69 6.77
C LYS A 538 -17.19 20.09 5.61
N ARG A 539 -16.09 20.74 5.22
CA ARG A 539 -15.27 20.36 4.07
C ARG A 539 -14.16 19.36 4.43
N PHE A 540 -13.66 19.42 5.67
CA PHE A 540 -12.54 18.58 6.14
C PHE A 540 -12.88 18.05 7.54
N GLY A 541 -13.30 16.77 7.63
CA GLY A 541 -13.55 16.08 8.89
C GLY A 541 -12.28 15.76 9.67
N GLY A 542 -12.44 15.17 10.86
CA GLY A 542 -11.33 14.61 11.64
C GLY A 542 -10.42 15.63 12.32
N VAL A 543 -10.89 16.86 12.57
CA VAL A 543 -10.12 17.94 13.17
C VAL A 543 -10.63 18.21 14.60
N PRO A 544 -9.76 18.20 15.63
CA PRO A 544 -10.16 18.55 16.99
C PRO A 544 -10.48 20.07 17.11
N PRO A 545 -11.11 20.51 18.20
CA PRO A 545 -11.23 21.94 18.50
C PRO A 545 -9.86 22.60 18.60
N LEU A 546 -9.73 23.84 18.03
CA LEU A 546 -8.44 24.53 17.90
C LEU A 546 -8.44 25.92 18.53
N ARG A 547 -9.58 26.40 19.03
CA ARG A 547 -9.69 27.76 19.58
C ARG A 547 -8.89 27.91 20.86
N GLY A 548 -8.01 28.91 20.88
CA GLY A 548 -7.11 29.18 22.01
C GLY A 548 -5.92 28.20 22.11
N GLY A 549 -5.75 27.33 21.11
CA GLY A 549 -4.75 26.28 21.05
C GLY A 549 -5.29 24.89 21.35
N SER A 550 -4.59 23.87 20.87
CA SER A 550 -4.98 22.45 20.99
C SER A 550 -3.95 21.66 21.77
N SER A 551 -4.37 20.99 22.84
CA SER A 551 -3.53 20.02 23.54
C SER A 551 -3.16 18.84 22.65
N VAL A 552 -4.09 18.41 21.77
CA VAL A 552 -3.88 17.27 20.85
C VAL A 552 -2.72 17.56 19.90
N LEU A 553 -2.73 18.72 19.21
CA LEU A 553 -1.65 19.11 18.30
C LEU A 553 -0.35 19.39 19.02
N THR A 554 -0.41 20.06 20.17
CA THR A 554 0.77 20.42 20.95
C THR A 554 1.48 19.18 21.49
N LEU A 555 0.73 18.22 22.04
CA LEU A 555 1.33 16.98 22.56
C LEU A 555 1.81 16.04 21.45
N GLN A 556 1.16 16.04 20.28
CA GLN A 556 1.70 15.30 19.13
C GLN A 556 3.05 15.89 18.68
N TRP A 557 3.21 17.22 18.69
CA TRP A 557 4.50 17.85 18.45
C TRP A 557 5.53 17.46 19.51
N VAL A 558 5.16 17.42 20.79
CA VAL A 558 6.03 16.94 21.88
C VAL A 558 6.47 15.49 21.61
N TYR A 559 5.56 14.62 21.18
CA TYR A 559 5.87 13.23 20.85
C TYR A 559 6.90 13.12 19.71
N ALA A 560 6.77 13.95 18.68
CA ALA A 560 7.76 14.00 17.59
C ALA A 560 9.11 14.62 18.04
N LEU A 561 9.08 15.61 18.94
CA LEU A 561 10.28 16.18 19.53
C LEU A 561 11.09 15.17 20.36
N GLN A 562 10.42 14.24 21.07
CA GLN A 562 11.09 13.18 21.83
C GLN A 562 11.92 12.29 20.89
N ASP A 563 11.33 11.80 19.81
CA ASP A 563 12.01 10.97 18.82
C ASP A 563 13.14 11.76 18.11
N ALA A 564 12.88 13.02 17.74
CA ALA A 564 13.89 13.89 17.14
C ALA A 564 15.07 14.16 18.09
N MET A 565 14.82 14.33 19.37
CA MET A 565 15.86 14.52 20.38
C MET A 565 16.78 13.30 20.47
N GLU A 566 16.23 12.07 20.41
CA GLU A 566 17.03 10.85 20.38
C GLU A 566 17.88 10.77 19.10
N LEU A 567 17.30 11.09 17.94
CA LEU A 567 18.03 11.14 16.67
C LEU A 567 19.17 12.17 16.75
N MET A 568 18.91 13.40 17.21
CA MET A 568 19.95 14.42 17.32
C MET A 568 21.08 14.00 18.27
N ALA A 569 20.72 13.35 19.40
CA ALA A 569 21.71 12.81 20.33
C ALA A 569 22.61 11.75 19.68
N ALA A 570 22.01 10.81 18.96
CA ALA A 570 22.72 9.71 18.31
C ALA A 570 23.69 10.19 17.21
N PHE A 571 23.35 11.27 16.51
CA PHE A 571 24.17 11.84 15.45
C PHE A 571 25.03 13.04 15.89
N GLY A 572 25.19 13.25 17.19
CA GLY A 572 26.15 14.21 17.79
C GLY A 572 25.71 15.69 17.73
N GLN A 573 24.43 15.96 17.43
CA GLN A 573 23.89 17.32 17.35
C GLN A 573 23.41 17.80 18.74
N LYS A 574 24.34 18.16 19.62
CA LYS A 574 24.09 18.45 21.05
C LYS A 574 23.24 19.70 21.27
N ASP A 575 23.43 20.74 20.45
CA ASP A 575 22.69 21.99 20.58
C ASP A 575 21.22 21.81 20.21
N GLU A 576 20.95 21.08 19.15
CA GLU A 576 19.57 20.74 18.73
C GLU A 576 18.87 19.87 19.79
N LYS A 577 19.58 18.89 20.34
CA LYS A 577 19.07 18.10 21.46
C LYS A 577 18.65 18.97 22.62
N ALA A 578 19.50 19.95 23.04
CA ALA A 578 19.21 20.82 24.15
C ALA A 578 18.02 21.75 23.86
N LYS A 579 17.93 22.27 22.61
CA LYS A 579 16.80 23.06 22.14
C LYS A 579 15.49 22.24 22.21
N PHE A 580 15.47 21.03 21.70
CA PHE A 580 14.26 20.19 21.71
C PHE A 580 13.84 19.81 23.13
N GLN A 581 14.78 19.53 24.02
CA GLN A 581 14.51 19.32 25.45
C GLN A 581 13.77 20.51 26.07
N GLN A 582 14.24 21.71 25.82
CA GLN A 582 13.61 22.94 26.32
C GLN A 582 12.20 23.12 25.75
N GLN A 583 12.02 22.89 24.45
CA GLN A 583 10.71 22.97 23.78
C GLN A 583 9.70 21.97 24.35
N ILE A 584 10.13 20.72 24.61
CA ILE A 584 9.31 19.69 25.26
C ILE A 584 8.79 20.19 26.61
N GLU A 585 9.67 20.69 27.44
CA GLU A 585 9.30 21.17 28.78
C GLU A 585 8.33 22.36 28.73
N GLN A 586 8.60 23.34 27.85
CA GLN A 586 7.72 24.49 27.66
C GLN A 586 6.33 24.11 27.16
N ALA A 587 6.24 23.24 26.17
CA ALA A 587 4.97 22.78 25.63
C ALA A 587 4.16 21.97 26.65
N LYS A 588 4.82 21.07 27.40
CA LYS A 588 4.18 20.33 28.48
C LYS A 588 3.65 21.24 29.59
N GLN A 589 4.43 22.23 29.99
CA GLN A 589 3.97 23.24 30.97
C GLN A 589 2.77 24.05 30.46
N ALA A 590 2.74 24.41 29.18
CA ALA A 590 1.63 25.09 28.55
C ALA A 590 0.34 24.25 28.58
N VAL A 591 0.45 22.99 28.14
CA VAL A 591 -0.72 22.06 28.16
C VAL A 591 -1.19 21.82 29.59
N TRP A 592 -0.29 21.60 30.52
CA TRP A 592 -0.65 21.43 31.93
C TRP A 592 -1.37 22.65 32.51
N LYS A 593 -0.87 23.84 32.25
CA LYS A 593 -1.46 25.09 32.75
C LYS A 593 -2.84 25.38 32.19
N TYR A 594 -3.03 25.18 30.89
CA TYR A 594 -4.23 25.66 30.20
C TYR A 594 -5.27 24.55 29.98
N CYS A 595 -4.85 23.30 29.77
CA CYS A 595 -5.73 22.20 29.37
C CYS A 595 -5.94 21.13 30.46
N TRP A 596 -5.11 21.05 31.50
CA TRP A 596 -5.34 20.11 32.58
C TRP A 596 -6.58 20.47 33.36
N ASP A 597 -7.49 19.51 33.55
CA ASP A 597 -8.69 19.65 34.40
C ASP A 597 -8.52 18.78 35.67
N PRO A 598 -8.25 19.39 36.83
CA PRO A 598 -8.06 18.65 38.07
C PRO A 598 -9.34 17.99 38.60
N ALA A 599 -10.54 18.48 38.23
CA ALA A 599 -11.80 17.89 38.65
C ALA A 599 -12.09 16.58 37.90
N ARG A 600 -11.83 16.57 36.60
CA ARG A 600 -11.98 15.38 35.76
C ARG A 600 -10.74 14.49 35.78
N LYS A 601 -9.60 15.00 36.16
CA LYS A 601 -8.27 14.38 36.01
C LYS A 601 -8.01 13.96 34.57
N LEU A 602 -8.32 14.83 33.64
CA LEU A 602 -8.17 14.66 32.20
C LEU A 602 -7.57 15.93 31.55
N VAL A 603 -6.95 15.75 30.42
CA VAL A 603 -6.54 16.86 29.56
C VAL A 603 -7.67 17.17 28.58
N SER A 604 -8.15 18.40 28.58
CA SER A 604 -9.13 18.88 27.59
C SER A 604 -8.46 19.17 26.27
N ASP A 605 -9.23 19.09 25.16
CA ASP A 605 -8.69 19.36 23.82
C ASP A 605 -8.26 20.82 23.61
N THR A 606 -8.87 21.76 24.38
CA THR A 606 -8.57 23.21 24.35
C THR A 606 -8.63 23.84 25.73
N PRO A 607 -8.10 25.09 25.92
CA PRO A 607 -8.18 25.85 27.18
C PRO A 607 -9.62 26.08 27.69
N GLU A 608 -10.61 26.07 26.81
CA GLU A 608 -12.03 26.26 27.19
C GLU A 608 -12.60 25.13 28.04
N LYS A 609 -11.94 23.96 28.05
CA LYS A 609 -12.32 22.75 28.79
C LYS A 609 -13.76 22.29 28.55
N THR A 610 -14.20 22.38 27.30
CA THR A 610 -15.54 21.96 26.85
C THR A 610 -15.51 20.67 26.00
N SER A 611 -14.34 20.25 25.54
CA SER A 611 -14.13 19.04 24.75
C SER A 611 -13.03 18.20 25.35
N TYR A 612 -13.25 16.88 25.41
CA TYR A 612 -12.30 15.89 25.91
C TYR A 612 -12.28 14.68 24.99
N SER A 613 -11.11 14.31 24.54
CA SER A 613 -10.93 13.17 23.64
C SER A 613 -9.98 12.12 24.22
N GLN A 614 -10.10 10.88 23.76
CA GLN A 614 -9.06 9.88 23.99
C GLN A 614 -7.72 10.36 23.46
N HIS A 615 -7.70 11.04 22.30
CA HIS A 615 -6.50 11.49 21.58
C HIS A 615 -5.59 12.39 22.44
N GLY A 616 -6.11 13.46 23.01
CA GLY A 616 -5.33 14.36 23.88
C GLY A 616 -4.78 13.65 25.11
N ASN A 617 -5.55 12.70 25.65
CA ASN A 617 -5.17 11.96 26.85
C ASN A 617 -4.23 10.78 26.55
N ILE A 618 -4.30 10.14 25.39
CA ILE A 618 -3.30 9.19 24.89
C ILE A 618 -1.96 9.90 24.72
N TRP A 619 -1.94 11.09 24.07
CA TRP A 619 -0.72 11.87 23.95
C TRP A 619 -0.17 12.32 25.29
N ALA A 620 -1.04 12.66 26.27
CA ALA A 620 -0.60 13.05 27.60
C ALA A 620 0.18 11.94 28.31
N VAL A 621 -0.22 10.69 28.12
CA VAL A 621 0.50 9.50 28.61
C VAL A 621 1.79 9.30 27.82
N LEU A 622 1.73 9.21 26.49
CA LEU A 622 2.90 8.91 25.64
C LEU A 622 4.01 9.97 25.74
N THR A 623 3.66 11.21 26.08
CA THR A 623 4.63 12.29 26.28
C THR A 623 5.07 12.45 27.74
N HIS A 624 4.61 11.60 28.65
CA HIS A 624 4.87 11.74 30.08
C HIS A 624 4.50 13.14 30.62
N LEU A 625 3.37 13.68 30.16
CA LEU A 625 2.80 14.90 30.73
C LEU A 625 2.27 14.63 32.14
N ILE A 626 1.67 13.47 32.34
CA ILE A 626 1.09 13.01 33.61
C ILE A 626 2.20 12.39 34.47
N PRO A 627 2.19 12.59 35.80
CA PRO A 627 3.10 11.86 36.69
C PRO A 627 2.99 10.35 36.48
N GLN A 628 4.13 9.67 36.40
CA GLN A 628 4.21 8.24 36.05
C GLN A 628 3.29 7.35 36.90
N ASN A 629 3.17 7.65 38.18
CA ASN A 629 2.28 6.91 39.09
C ASN A 629 0.77 7.16 38.87
N GLU A 630 0.40 8.13 38.04
CA GLU A 630 -0.99 8.43 37.66
C GLU A 630 -1.34 8.00 36.21
N GLU A 631 -0.34 7.65 35.39
CA GLU A 631 -0.53 7.28 33.98
C GLU A 631 -1.48 6.08 33.81
N SER A 632 -1.32 5.01 34.61
CA SER A 632 -2.21 3.84 34.55
C SER A 632 -3.66 4.19 34.88
N ALA A 633 -3.88 5.04 35.88
CA ALA A 633 -5.23 5.49 36.22
C ALA A 633 -5.84 6.41 35.14
N MET A 634 -5.01 7.15 34.40
CA MET A 634 -5.44 7.90 33.24
C MET A 634 -5.91 6.98 32.11
N ILE A 635 -5.14 5.93 31.80
CA ILE A 635 -5.51 4.93 30.79
C ILE A 635 -6.86 4.27 31.15
N ASP A 636 -7.05 3.90 32.42
CA ASP A 636 -8.33 3.35 32.86
C ASP A 636 -9.52 4.27 32.59
N ARG A 637 -9.35 5.58 32.84
CA ARG A 637 -10.40 6.58 32.55
C ARG A 637 -10.69 6.68 31.07
N ILE A 638 -9.64 6.83 30.25
CA ILE A 638 -9.85 7.06 28.80
C ILE A 638 -10.44 5.84 28.09
N VAL A 639 -10.21 4.64 28.60
CA VAL A 639 -10.80 3.40 28.04
C VAL A 639 -12.26 3.23 28.51
N GLN A 640 -12.57 3.58 29.78
CA GLN A 640 -13.90 3.34 30.37
C GLN A 640 -14.87 4.49 30.13
N ASP A 641 -14.41 5.73 29.96
CA ASP A 641 -15.27 6.89 29.78
C ASP A 641 -15.77 7.02 28.33
N THR A 642 -16.94 6.49 28.07
CA THR A 642 -17.60 6.55 26.76
C THR A 642 -18.09 7.95 26.39
N SER A 643 -18.04 8.94 27.30
CA SER A 643 -18.38 10.32 27.02
C SER A 643 -17.25 11.08 26.30
N LEU A 644 -16.04 10.53 26.31
CA LEU A 644 -14.92 11.07 25.55
C LEU A 644 -15.14 10.89 24.05
N ILE A 645 -14.57 11.78 23.23
CA ILE A 645 -14.41 11.55 21.80
C ILE A 645 -13.53 10.32 21.60
N GLN A 646 -14.10 9.26 21.02
CA GLN A 646 -13.44 7.95 20.90
C GLN A 646 -12.46 7.93 19.73
N ALA A 647 -11.32 7.27 19.91
CA ALA A 647 -10.34 6.96 18.88
C ALA A 647 -10.90 5.94 17.88
N THR A 648 -10.72 6.18 16.57
CA THR A 648 -11.00 5.18 15.53
C THR A 648 -9.86 4.15 15.46
N PHE A 649 -9.93 3.17 14.54
CA PHE A 649 -8.90 2.15 14.36
C PHE A 649 -7.50 2.77 14.19
N TYR A 650 -7.41 3.87 13.44
CA TYR A 650 -6.16 4.58 13.23
C TYR A 650 -5.48 5.00 14.55
N PHE A 651 -6.23 5.71 15.41
CA PHE A 651 -5.64 6.26 16.64
C PHE A 651 -5.57 5.24 17.78
N ARG A 652 -6.31 4.11 17.68
CA ARG A 652 -6.16 2.99 18.61
C ARG A 652 -4.75 2.39 18.60
N PHE A 653 -4.02 2.50 17.48
CA PHE A 653 -2.59 2.16 17.48
C PHE A 653 -1.82 2.88 18.59
N TYR A 654 -2.04 4.18 18.76
CA TYR A 654 -1.39 4.97 19.81
C TYR A 654 -1.93 4.63 21.22
N LEU A 655 -3.21 4.29 21.34
CA LEU A 655 -3.75 3.75 22.61
C LEU A 655 -3.02 2.47 23.03
N MET A 656 -2.75 1.56 22.09
CA MET A 656 -2.02 0.31 22.39
C MET A 656 -0.58 0.59 22.82
N GLN A 657 0.08 1.58 22.21
CA GLN A 657 1.41 2.02 22.66
C GLN A 657 1.35 2.60 24.09
N ALA A 658 0.30 3.37 24.42
CA ALA A 658 0.12 3.92 25.77
C ALA A 658 -0.17 2.81 26.81
N LEU A 659 -0.96 1.81 26.47
CA LEU A 659 -1.17 0.61 27.32
C LEU A 659 0.15 -0.12 27.61
N TYR A 660 0.97 -0.30 26.57
CA TYR A 660 2.29 -0.94 26.75
C TYR A 660 3.22 -0.10 27.64
N GLN A 661 3.33 1.21 27.38
CA GLN A 661 4.19 2.13 28.13
C GLN A 661 3.85 2.18 29.64
N THR A 662 2.56 2.11 29.96
CA THR A 662 2.07 2.16 31.35
C THR A 662 2.07 0.81 32.10
N GLY A 663 2.57 -0.26 31.46
CA GLY A 663 2.54 -1.63 32.01
C GLY A 663 1.16 -2.30 31.95
N LEU A 664 0.18 -1.69 31.28
CA LEU A 664 -1.17 -2.24 31.08
C LEU A 664 -1.31 -3.08 29.80
N GLY A 665 -0.22 -3.44 29.16
CA GLY A 665 -0.20 -4.23 27.93
C GLY A 665 -0.97 -5.55 28.03
N ASN A 666 -1.09 -6.13 29.25
CA ASN A 666 -1.90 -7.33 29.51
C ASN A 666 -3.40 -7.16 29.17
N ARG A 667 -3.89 -5.95 28.95
CA ARG A 667 -5.26 -5.66 28.53
C ARG A 667 -5.42 -5.66 27.00
N TYR A 668 -4.34 -5.73 26.25
CA TYR A 668 -4.36 -5.61 24.80
C TYR A 668 -5.40 -6.51 24.12
N LEU A 669 -5.45 -7.79 24.51
CA LEU A 669 -6.38 -8.75 23.91
C LEU A 669 -7.86 -8.41 24.19
N ASP A 670 -8.16 -7.78 25.33
CA ASP A 670 -9.52 -7.33 25.67
C ASP A 670 -9.94 -6.13 24.77
N GLU A 671 -8.99 -5.36 24.24
CA GLU A 671 -9.24 -4.22 23.35
C GLU A 671 -9.41 -4.61 21.87
N LEU A 672 -9.22 -5.88 21.50
CA LEU A 672 -9.38 -6.38 20.13
C LEU A 672 -10.84 -6.57 19.68
N LYS A 673 -11.81 -6.42 20.57
CA LYS A 673 -13.23 -6.62 20.25
C LYS A 673 -13.68 -5.93 18.96
N PRO A 674 -13.33 -4.65 18.67
CA PRO A 674 -13.75 -4.01 17.42
C PRO A 674 -13.22 -4.68 16.13
N TRP A 675 -12.09 -5.38 16.20
CA TRP A 675 -11.57 -6.15 15.07
C TRP A 675 -12.31 -7.48 14.89
N PHE A 676 -12.65 -8.16 16.00
CA PHE A 676 -13.51 -9.34 15.93
C PHE A 676 -14.92 -9.00 15.40
N ASP A 677 -15.48 -7.86 15.79
CA ASP A 677 -16.76 -7.37 15.27
C ASP A 677 -16.73 -7.21 13.73
N MET A 678 -15.59 -6.79 13.14
CA MET A 678 -15.40 -6.75 11.67
C MET A 678 -15.42 -8.15 11.05
N LEU A 679 -14.80 -9.15 11.70
CA LEU A 679 -14.82 -10.54 11.23
C LEU A 679 -16.24 -11.12 11.25
N ASP A 680 -17.02 -10.83 12.32
CA ASP A 680 -18.38 -11.32 12.51
C ASP A 680 -19.35 -10.82 11.42
N ILE A 681 -19.13 -9.62 10.90
CA ILE A 681 -19.90 -9.09 9.76
C ILE A 681 -19.27 -9.42 8.41
N GLY A 682 -18.37 -10.39 8.37
CA GLY A 682 -17.84 -10.99 7.14
C GLY A 682 -16.83 -10.17 6.37
N LEU A 683 -16.14 -9.21 7.00
CA LEU A 683 -15.01 -8.54 6.37
C LEU A 683 -13.84 -9.51 6.17
N THR A 684 -13.20 -9.38 5.02
CA THR A 684 -12.01 -10.18 4.65
C THR A 684 -10.74 -9.34 4.64
N THR A 685 -10.89 -8.06 4.95
CA THR A 685 -9.88 -7.03 5.18
C THR A 685 -10.38 -6.10 6.28
N PHE A 686 -9.50 -5.33 6.92
CA PHE A 686 -9.91 -4.39 7.96
C PHE A 686 -10.27 -3.03 7.37
N ALA A 687 -11.40 -2.50 7.81
CA ALA A 687 -11.99 -1.27 7.31
C ALA A 687 -11.29 -0.01 7.83
N GLU A 688 -11.46 1.10 7.13
CA GLU A 688 -10.92 2.42 7.47
C GLU A 688 -11.32 2.89 8.88
N LYS A 689 -12.58 2.69 9.23
CA LYS A 689 -13.18 3.06 10.51
C LYS A 689 -14.38 2.16 10.82
N PRO A 690 -14.92 2.18 12.03
CA PRO A 690 -16.16 1.45 12.32
C PRO A 690 -17.31 1.81 11.38
N ASP A 691 -18.19 0.83 11.08
CA ASP A 691 -19.36 1.08 10.23
C ASP A 691 -20.23 2.25 10.76
N PRO A 692 -20.76 3.09 9.86
CA PRO A 692 -20.66 3.00 8.40
C PRO A 692 -19.30 3.46 7.87
N THR A 693 -18.65 2.61 7.11
CA THR A 693 -17.34 2.89 6.51
C THR A 693 -17.41 2.96 4.99
N ARG A 694 -16.60 3.83 4.38
CA ARG A 694 -16.40 3.88 2.93
C ARG A 694 -15.57 2.70 2.46
N SER A 695 -14.36 2.57 2.98
CA SER A 695 -13.39 1.56 2.59
C SER A 695 -13.45 0.35 3.51
N ASP A 696 -13.56 -0.86 2.93
CA ASP A 696 -13.46 -2.13 3.64
C ASP A 696 -12.00 -2.63 3.73
N CYS A 697 -11.02 -1.91 3.16
CA CYS A 697 -9.60 -2.26 3.20
C CYS A 697 -8.75 -1.02 3.44
N HIS A 698 -8.19 -0.89 4.65
CA HIS A 698 -7.37 0.25 5.05
C HIS A 698 -6.27 -0.19 6.03
N ALA A 699 -5.02 -0.10 5.60
CA ALA A 699 -3.97 -0.85 6.31
C ALA A 699 -3.56 -0.28 7.66
N TRP A 700 -3.91 0.98 8.01
CA TRP A 700 -3.73 1.45 9.39
C TRP A 700 -4.51 0.60 10.42
N SER A 701 -5.61 -0.03 9.98
CA SER A 701 -6.41 -0.93 10.83
C SER A 701 -5.79 -2.33 10.98
N ALA A 702 -4.71 -2.65 10.25
CA ALA A 702 -4.00 -3.92 10.39
C ALA A 702 -2.96 -3.92 11.53
N SER A 703 -2.95 -2.89 12.38
CA SER A 703 -2.03 -2.76 13.51
C SER A 703 -1.96 -3.98 14.46
N PRO A 704 -2.99 -4.83 14.60
CA PRO A 704 -2.85 -6.04 15.40
C PRO A 704 -1.72 -6.98 14.97
N ASN A 705 -1.36 -7.02 13.67
CA ASN A 705 -0.21 -7.82 13.21
C ASN A 705 1.13 -7.31 13.76
N TYR A 706 1.25 -6.02 14.05
CA TYR A 706 2.39 -5.46 14.76
C TYR A 706 2.26 -5.64 16.27
N ASP A 707 1.11 -5.31 16.86
CA ASP A 707 0.94 -5.24 18.31
C ASP A 707 0.97 -6.62 18.98
N LEU A 708 0.50 -7.69 18.32
CA LEU A 708 0.62 -9.05 18.83
C LEU A 708 2.09 -9.45 19.03
N LEU A 709 2.99 -9.01 18.15
CA LEU A 709 4.42 -9.25 18.25
C LEU A 709 5.09 -8.25 19.22
N ALA A 710 4.79 -6.96 19.08
CA ALA A 710 5.47 -5.89 19.82
C ALA A 710 4.95 -5.69 21.24
N THR A 711 3.69 -6.10 21.54
CA THR A 711 3.05 -5.90 22.86
C THR A 711 2.81 -7.22 23.55
N VAL A 712 2.11 -8.18 22.90
CA VAL A 712 1.79 -9.47 23.57
C VAL A 712 3.04 -10.32 23.74
N ALA A 713 3.80 -10.54 22.65
CA ALA A 713 5.11 -11.20 22.73
C ALA A 713 6.21 -10.27 23.27
N GLY A 714 5.99 -8.95 23.22
CA GLY A 714 6.89 -7.94 23.75
C GLY A 714 8.19 -7.77 23.00
N ILE A 715 8.27 -8.17 21.73
CA ILE A 715 9.49 -8.12 20.91
C ILE A 715 9.68 -6.69 20.40
N ARG A 716 10.71 -6.00 20.88
CA ARG A 716 11.00 -4.60 20.50
C ARG A 716 12.50 -4.36 20.32
N PRO A 717 12.93 -3.34 19.56
CA PRO A 717 14.33 -2.95 19.50
C PRO A 717 14.76 -2.35 20.85
N GLY A 718 15.80 -2.93 21.44
CA GLY A 718 16.43 -2.42 22.66
C GLY A 718 17.64 -1.49 22.39
N ALA A 719 17.98 -1.30 21.11
CA ALA A 719 18.97 -0.36 20.62
C ALA A 719 18.77 -0.09 19.12
N SER A 720 19.24 1.05 18.65
CA SER A 720 19.14 1.41 17.23
C SER A 720 19.73 0.35 16.30
N GLY A 721 19.12 0.18 15.12
CA GLY A 721 19.48 -0.87 14.16
C GLY A 721 19.09 -2.26 14.61
N PHE A 722 18.19 -2.36 15.59
CA PHE A 722 17.76 -3.61 16.25
C PHE A 722 18.94 -4.44 16.79
N ARG A 723 20.07 -3.77 17.08
CA ARG A 723 21.32 -4.44 17.54
C ARG A 723 21.20 -5.13 18.90
N ARG A 724 20.13 -4.85 19.63
CA ARG A 724 19.74 -5.54 20.87
C ARG A 724 18.24 -5.76 20.84
N VAL A 725 17.80 -6.95 21.24
CA VAL A 725 16.38 -7.28 21.37
C VAL A 725 15.92 -7.07 22.80
N LEU A 726 14.84 -6.35 22.98
CA LEU A 726 14.09 -6.29 24.23
C LEU A 726 12.85 -7.18 24.10
N ILE A 727 12.68 -8.10 25.04
CA ILE A 727 11.49 -8.93 25.18
C ILE A 727 10.82 -8.54 26.49
N ASN A 728 9.66 -7.88 26.38
CA ASN A 728 8.89 -7.41 27.52
C ASN A 728 7.42 -7.82 27.32
N PRO A 729 7.08 -9.10 27.47
CA PRO A 729 5.81 -9.66 27.07
C PRO A 729 4.67 -9.23 27.98
N SER A 730 3.50 -9.06 27.36
CA SER A 730 2.25 -8.75 28.03
C SER A 730 1.18 -9.80 27.66
N PRO A 731 1.32 -11.06 28.13
CA PRO A 731 0.48 -12.18 27.70
C PRO A 731 -0.98 -12.10 28.20
N GLY A 732 -1.29 -11.23 29.14
CA GLY A 732 -2.64 -11.12 29.72
C GLY A 732 -3.13 -12.40 30.34
N LYS A 733 -4.25 -12.93 29.87
CA LYS A 733 -4.89 -14.16 30.32
C LYS A 733 -4.38 -15.43 29.61
N LEU A 734 -3.44 -15.31 28.68
CA LEU A 734 -2.91 -16.46 27.94
C LEU A 734 -2.09 -17.37 28.82
N ASP A 735 -2.33 -18.67 28.71
CA ASP A 735 -1.48 -19.68 29.30
C ASP A 735 -0.31 -20.06 28.38
N HIS A 736 -0.41 -19.77 27.07
CA HIS A 736 0.66 -19.96 26.13
C HIS A 736 0.49 -19.10 24.86
N PHE A 737 1.59 -18.79 24.21
CA PHE A 737 1.67 -18.29 22.84
C PHE A 737 2.99 -18.72 22.19
N ASP A 738 3.01 -18.73 20.84
CA ASP A 738 4.19 -18.88 20.01
C ASP A 738 4.25 -17.68 19.06
N ALA A 739 5.35 -16.96 19.09
CA ALA A 739 5.57 -15.76 18.30
C ALA A 739 6.89 -15.83 17.55
N THR A 740 6.88 -15.47 16.27
CA THR A 740 8.06 -15.26 15.43
C THR A 740 7.98 -13.87 14.82
N ALA A 741 9.06 -13.09 14.89
CA ALA A 741 9.14 -11.76 14.27
C ALA A 741 10.39 -11.68 13.38
N ALA A 742 10.31 -10.91 12.31
CA ALA A 742 11.46 -10.64 11.45
C ALA A 742 12.49 -9.73 12.16
N HIS A 743 13.76 -9.90 11.79
CA HIS A 743 14.88 -9.12 12.30
C HIS A 743 15.92 -8.95 11.19
N PRO A 744 16.69 -7.84 11.10
CA PRO A 744 17.71 -7.67 10.06
C PRO A 744 18.72 -8.81 9.94
N ASN A 745 19.01 -9.53 11.02
CA ASN A 745 19.93 -10.66 11.04
C ASN A 745 19.24 -12.03 11.01
N GLY A 746 17.93 -12.12 10.73
CA GLY A 746 17.18 -13.38 10.70
C GLY A 746 15.81 -13.27 11.35
N ILE A 747 15.48 -14.18 12.28
CA ILE A 747 14.17 -14.17 12.98
C ILE A 747 14.37 -14.24 14.50
N ILE A 748 13.44 -13.61 15.22
CA ILE A 748 13.32 -13.73 16.68
C ILE A 748 12.14 -14.65 16.96
N GLN A 749 12.35 -15.66 17.83
CA GLN A 749 11.28 -16.56 18.28
C GLN A 749 11.11 -16.46 19.78
N VAL A 750 9.85 -16.38 20.23
CA VAL A 750 9.46 -16.35 21.62
C VAL A 750 8.29 -17.30 21.83
N MET A 751 8.51 -18.37 22.56
CA MET A 751 7.47 -19.29 23.00
C MET A 751 7.25 -19.09 24.50
N TYR A 752 6.02 -18.87 24.90
CA TYR A 752 5.60 -18.66 26.28
C TYR A 752 4.66 -19.78 26.74
N ARG A 753 4.93 -20.32 27.90
CA ARG A 753 4.08 -21.31 28.54
C ARG A 753 3.95 -20.96 30.04
N ARG A 754 2.73 -20.98 30.55
CA ARG A 754 2.42 -20.65 31.95
C ARG A 754 1.79 -21.83 32.67
N SER A 755 2.32 -22.15 33.82
CA SER A 755 1.70 -23.02 34.84
C SER A 755 1.21 -22.19 36.04
N LYS A 756 0.72 -22.84 37.08
CA LYS A 756 0.31 -22.12 38.31
C LYS A 756 1.47 -21.44 39.04
N THR A 757 2.68 -21.97 38.89
CA THR A 757 3.85 -21.54 39.67
C THR A 757 5.03 -21.05 38.84
N VAL A 758 5.02 -21.31 37.55
CA VAL A 758 6.16 -20.99 36.66
C VAL A 758 5.67 -20.48 35.32
N ALA A 759 6.28 -19.41 34.87
CA ALA A 759 6.25 -18.99 33.46
C ALA A 759 7.57 -19.41 32.81
N GLU A 760 7.48 -20.10 31.68
CA GLU A 760 8.63 -20.55 30.90
C GLU A 760 8.65 -19.83 29.55
N PHE A 761 9.83 -19.34 29.17
CA PHE A 761 10.11 -18.70 27.89
C PHE A 761 11.19 -19.49 27.18
N GLU A 762 10.85 -20.07 26.02
CA GLU A 762 11.84 -20.50 25.05
C GLU A 762 12.09 -19.37 24.05
N ILE A 763 13.31 -18.88 24.00
CA ILE A 763 13.68 -17.72 23.16
C ILE A 763 14.81 -18.14 22.24
N ASN A 764 14.68 -17.76 20.96
CA ASN A 764 15.76 -17.91 19.98
C ASN A 764 16.05 -16.55 19.36
N LEU A 765 17.27 -16.05 19.53
CA LEU A 765 17.72 -14.77 18.95
C LEU A 765 18.67 -15.01 17.78
N PRO A 766 18.66 -14.15 16.76
CA PRO A 766 19.58 -14.23 15.63
C PRO A 766 21.05 -14.17 16.07
N GLU A 767 21.95 -14.71 15.24
CA GLU A 767 23.37 -14.65 15.47
C GLU A 767 23.87 -13.20 15.63
N GLY A 768 24.79 -12.97 16.58
CA GLY A 768 25.34 -11.64 16.87
C GLY A 768 24.36 -10.66 17.55
N THR A 769 23.14 -11.08 17.85
CA THR A 769 22.09 -10.21 18.43
C THR A 769 21.83 -10.57 19.89
N PRO A 770 22.39 -9.83 20.87
CA PRO A 770 22.06 -10.01 22.28
C PRO A 770 20.69 -9.45 22.61
N GLY A 771 20.12 -9.86 23.75
CA GLY A 771 18.81 -9.36 24.17
C GLY A 771 18.66 -9.25 25.68
N GLN A 772 17.47 -8.90 26.08
CA GLN A 772 17.02 -8.84 27.46
C GLN A 772 15.56 -9.27 27.55
N LEU A 773 15.23 -10.17 28.45
CA LEU A 773 13.86 -10.49 28.84
C LEU A 773 13.56 -9.76 30.15
N ASN A 774 12.46 -9.01 30.18
CA ASN A 774 11.88 -8.44 31.40
C ASN A 774 10.49 -9.04 31.61
N TYR A 775 10.25 -9.64 32.77
CA TYR A 775 8.95 -10.21 33.11
C TYR A 775 8.75 -10.20 34.64
N LEU A 776 7.64 -9.66 35.12
CA LEU A 776 7.26 -9.57 36.54
C LEU A 776 8.42 -9.01 37.41
N GLU A 777 8.91 -7.80 37.08
CA GLU A 777 10.00 -7.11 37.78
C GLU A 777 11.37 -7.84 37.76
N GLN A 778 11.48 -8.99 37.08
CA GLN A 778 12.72 -9.71 36.87
C GLN A 778 13.31 -9.41 35.50
N SER A 779 14.63 -9.35 35.41
CA SER A 779 15.36 -9.05 34.19
C SER A 779 16.42 -10.11 33.93
N PHE A 780 16.45 -10.65 32.71
CA PHE A 780 17.37 -11.71 32.30
C PHE A 780 18.14 -11.26 31.04
N THR A 781 19.46 -11.37 31.08
CA THR A 781 20.30 -11.15 29.90
C THR A 781 20.18 -12.35 28.94
N LEU A 782 19.88 -12.07 27.67
CA LEU A 782 19.76 -13.08 26.63
C LEU A 782 20.99 -13.08 25.72
N ARG A 783 21.44 -14.28 25.34
CA ARG A 783 22.51 -14.51 24.36
C ARG A 783 21.90 -14.80 22.98
N PRO A 784 22.67 -14.63 21.89
CA PRO A 784 22.29 -15.19 20.59
C PRO A 784 22.03 -16.69 20.67
N GLY A 785 21.13 -17.22 19.84
CA GLY A 785 20.73 -18.61 19.79
C GLY A 785 19.60 -18.97 20.76
N LYS A 786 19.30 -20.27 20.83
CA LYS A 786 18.20 -20.84 21.62
C LYS A 786 18.53 -20.92 23.10
N GLN A 787 17.58 -20.52 23.96
CA GLN A 787 17.69 -20.58 25.42
C GLN A 787 16.32 -20.67 26.08
N THR A 788 16.27 -21.24 27.31
CA THR A 788 15.06 -21.35 28.09
C THR A 788 15.22 -20.59 29.42
N ILE A 789 14.27 -19.74 29.73
CA ILE A 789 14.20 -18.97 30.98
C ILE A 789 12.94 -19.35 31.73
N GLN A 790 13.07 -19.68 33.01
CA GLN A 790 11.96 -19.95 33.90
C GLN A 790 11.84 -18.85 34.96
N VAL A 791 10.63 -18.31 35.09
CA VAL A 791 10.28 -17.25 36.05
C VAL A 791 9.27 -17.80 37.05
N GLN A 792 9.61 -17.75 38.33
CA GLN A 792 8.69 -18.17 39.40
C GLN A 792 7.55 -17.17 39.55
N LEU A 793 6.31 -17.70 39.59
CA LEU A 793 5.10 -16.92 39.83
C LEU A 793 4.77 -17.00 41.34
N HIS A 794 4.61 -15.86 41.97
CA HIS A 794 4.28 -15.75 43.39
C HIS A 794 2.76 -15.65 43.62
#